data_aa37d4d1fe948993be5cbcc078e76043
#
_entry.id   aa37d4d1fe948993be5cbcc078e76043
#
_cell.length_a   1.000
_cell.length_b   1.000
_cell.length_c   1.000
_cell.angle_alpha   90.00
_cell.angle_beta   90.00
_cell.angle_gamma   90.00
#
_symmetry.space_group_name_H-M   'P 1'
#
loop_
_entity.id
_entity.type
_entity.pdbx_description
1 polymer ?
#
loop_
_entity_poly.entity_id
_entity_poly.type
_entity_poly.pdbx_seq_one_letter_code
_entity_poly.pdbx_strand_id
1 'polypeptide(L)'
;MKRQHSFLKTILLNNFTSILIMGSLLFLFDNSFCQENKLKLNDLEYFETPGLNVFVFSNQYNGFFFDEKTAGIELIHHGVRTATGGAVRLRSTPEQWDQIPVLVNRNVDKENNSIEILLRYEDFTFDTRIVVAAKDEGVLIDVYLDKPLSQKLEGNAGFNLEFLPSAYFEKTYLMDGNPGIFPLYPAGPMVVKPIEEKIPQFAGHSTFDDRGRDEFVDPLPIATGSTLILAPEDPERHVEINSLDGKLMLFDGRNVAQNGWFVVRSLIPSNKTGKVVEWYLTANTIKDWKRSPVIGFSQVGYHPDQEKVAVIELDKNDTPLKTASLYQVMPNGEYVERLTDNVKPWGPYLRYNYVTFDFSTVKENGLYFVKHGNQKTETFPIDAHVYDNIWHPTLDVWFPVQMDHMEVKEAYRVWHGVPYLDDALQAPVNEQHFDGYRMGPTTETKYKPLERIPGLAVGGWFDAGDFDIQTGSHNSVVSSLVNAWEEFGVNRDETYIDQKTRHVDIHRPDGKPDILQQIEHGTLNLVAQVKNIGHPVRGIVVPKLYLYNHLGDASTITDNLPYNPNLKPYESDGKSSGTMDDRWVFSGRNSFLDYGSIAALAAAHRALKDFNKSLSDESLAMALKLWNENQNMKNEPDTSRFARFFRGIE
;
A
#
# COMPACT_ATOMS: atom_id res chain seq x y z
N MET A 1 48.33 45.64 -59.02
CA MET A 1 48.05 44.19 -59.14
C MET A 1 49.03 43.31 -58.44
N LYS A 2 50.20 43.75 -57.95
CA LYS A 2 51.17 42.83 -57.20
C LYS A 2 50.99 42.82 -55.68
N ARG A 3 50.15 43.63 -55.05
CA ARG A 3 49.90 43.66 -53.61
C ARG A 3 48.70 42.77 -53.15
N GLN A 4 47.82 42.42 -54.06
CA GLN A 4 46.66 41.53 -53.70
C GLN A 4 47.01 40.06 -53.66
N HIS A 5 48.04 39.56 -54.38
CA HIS A 5 48.45 38.17 -54.36
C HIS A 5 49.24 37.76 -53.10
N SER A 6 49.92 38.69 -52.41
CA SER A 6 50.62 38.40 -51.16
C SER A 6 49.66 38.25 -50.00
N PHE A 7 48.55 39.02 -49.95
CA PHE A 7 47.56 38.96 -48.88
C PHE A 7 46.72 37.68 -48.92
N LEU A 8 46.36 37.19 -50.09
CA LEU A 8 45.64 35.94 -50.23
C LEU A 8 46.47 34.69 -49.85
N LYS A 9 47.80 34.70 -50.11
CA LYS A 9 48.68 33.61 -49.71
C LYS A 9 48.87 33.50 -48.18
N THR A 10 48.91 34.63 -47.49
CA THR A 10 49.04 34.67 -46.03
C THR A 10 47.73 34.23 -45.33
N ILE A 11 46.59 34.60 -45.87
CA ILE A 11 45.26 34.20 -45.34
C ILE A 11 45.03 32.68 -45.56
N LEU A 12 45.43 32.14 -46.70
CA LEU A 12 45.30 30.72 -46.99
C LEU A 12 46.24 29.86 -46.13
N LEU A 13 47.46 30.28 -45.85
CA LEU A 13 48.39 29.56 -44.97
C LEU A 13 47.93 29.58 -43.49
N ASN A 14 47.44 30.73 -42.99
CA ASN A 14 46.97 30.83 -41.61
C ASN A 14 45.66 30.04 -41.39
N ASN A 15 44.76 29.96 -42.37
CA ASN A 15 43.56 29.15 -42.26
C ASN A 15 43.86 27.64 -42.34
N PHE A 16 44.86 27.21 -43.12
CA PHE A 16 45.27 25.80 -43.17
C PHE A 16 45.95 25.34 -41.87
N THR A 17 46.75 26.21 -41.23
CA THR A 17 47.35 25.87 -39.92
C THR A 17 46.30 25.86 -38.79
N SER A 18 45.31 26.74 -38.82
CA SER A 18 44.21 26.76 -37.85
C SER A 18 43.27 25.55 -38.00
N ILE A 19 43.02 25.11 -39.22
CA ILE A 19 42.22 23.89 -39.48
C ILE A 19 42.99 22.62 -39.08
N LEU A 20 44.32 22.56 -39.27
CA LEU A 20 45.11 21.44 -38.81
C LEU A 20 45.24 21.34 -37.27
N ILE A 21 45.34 22.50 -36.58
CA ILE A 21 45.36 22.55 -35.12
C ILE A 21 43.98 22.23 -34.53
N MET A 22 42.89 22.68 -35.18
CA MET A 22 41.53 22.36 -34.77
C MET A 22 41.17 20.88 -35.05
N GLY A 23 41.67 20.29 -36.14
CA GLY A 23 41.57 18.86 -36.44
C GLY A 23 42.38 17.99 -35.50
N SER A 24 43.57 18.39 -35.08
CA SER A 24 44.37 17.66 -34.10
C SER A 24 43.89 17.81 -32.65
N LEU A 25 43.22 18.93 -32.33
CA LEU A 25 42.49 19.08 -31.04
C LEU A 25 41.22 18.24 -30.99
N LEU A 26 40.49 18.07 -32.10
CA LEU A 26 39.32 17.16 -32.16
C LEU A 26 39.74 15.68 -32.06
N PHE A 27 40.94 15.29 -32.52
CA PHE A 27 41.43 13.91 -32.34
C PHE A 27 42.10 13.63 -30.97
N LEU A 28 42.33 14.66 -30.14
CA LEU A 28 42.86 14.50 -28.79
C LEU A 28 41.78 14.49 -27.70
N PHE A 29 40.50 14.75 -28.04
CA PHE A 29 39.40 14.70 -27.10
C PHE A 29 38.58 13.40 -27.18
N ASP A 30 38.89 12.47 -28.07
CA ASP A 30 38.14 11.23 -28.25
C ASP A 30 38.69 10.01 -27.51
N ASN A 31 39.56 10.23 -26.51
CA ASN A 31 39.93 9.22 -25.52
C ASN A 31 39.47 9.62 -24.10
N SER A 32 38.34 10.32 -23.98
CA SER A 32 37.58 10.26 -22.74
C SER A 32 37.05 8.83 -22.63
N PHE A 33 37.63 8.06 -21.72
CA PHE A 33 37.09 6.79 -21.27
C PHE A 33 35.56 6.92 -21.20
N CYS A 34 34.87 6.37 -22.18
CA CYS A 34 33.51 6.00 -22.07
C CYS A 34 33.49 4.93 -20.95
N GLN A 35 33.30 5.37 -19.73
CA GLN A 35 33.04 4.46 -18.65
C GLN A 35 31.71 3.85 -19.03
N GLU A 36 31.75 2.63 -19.62
CA GLU A 36 30.59 1.90 -20.01
C GLU A 36 29.65 1.82 -18.79
N ASN A 37 28.49 2.47 -18.84
CA ASN A 37 27.44 2.40 -17.85
C ASN A 37 26.79 1.01 -17.88
N LYS A 38 27.62 -0.05 -17.85
CA LYS A 38 27.13 -1.43 -17.83
C LYS A 38 26.47 -1.72 -16.51
N LEU A 39 25.26 -2.23 -16.61
CA LEU A 39 24.53 -2.74 -15.47
C LEU A 39 25.23 -3.98 -14.91
N LYS A 40 25.47 -4.04 -13.59
CA LYS A 40 26.19 -5.13 -12.93
C LYS A 40 25.42 -5.62 -11.70
N LEU A 41 25.44 -6.93 -11.51
CA LEU A 41 24.98 -7.55 -10.28
C LEU A 41 25.97 -7.27 -9.15
N ASN A 42 25.50 -6.67 -8.06
CA ASN A 42 26.32 -6.30 -6.92
C ASN A 42 26.28 -7.34 -5.78
N ASP A 43 27.01 -7.07 -4.69
CA ASP A 43 27.09 -7.97 -3.53
C ASP A 43 25.79 -8.04 -2.72
N LEU A 44 24.91 -7.04 -2.86
CA LEU A 44 23.56 -7.02 -2.28
C LEU A 44 22.52 -7.72 -3.17
N GLU A 45 22.99 -8.39 -4.24
CA GLU A 45 22.18 -9.22 -5.14
C GLU A 45 21.07 -8.48 -5.90
N TYR A 46 21.37 -7.27 -6.37
CA TYR A 46 20.58 -6.56 -7.36
C TYR A 46 21.48 -5.94 -8.43
N PHE A 47 20.91 -5.66 -9.60
CA PHE A 47 21.65 -5.00 -10.67
C PHE A 47 21.73 -3.50 -10.42
N GLU A 48 22.89 -2.91 -10.66
CA GLU A 48 23.10 -1.48 -10.48
C GLU A 48 24.02 -0.84 -11.50
N THR A 49 23.75 0.42 -11.75
CA THR A 49 24.63 1.43 -12.34
C THR A 49 24.26 2.78 -11.71
N PRO A 50 25.07 3.85 -11.80
CA PRO A 50 24.69 5.16 -11.28
C PRO A 50 23.31 5.60 -11.79
N GLY A 51 22.40 5.89 -10.86
CA GLY A 51 21.03 6.29 -11.17
C GLY A 51 20.02 5.18 -11.47
N LEU A 52 20.45 3.91 -11.57
CA LEU A 52 19.54 2.80 -11.82
C LEU A 52 19.85 1.60 -10.92
N ASN A 53 18.82 1.10 -10.24
CA ASN A 53 18.85 -0.22 -9.58
C ASN A 53 17.69 -1.07 -10.12
N VAL A 54 17.97 -2.34 -10.41
CA VAL A 54 16.96 -3.33 -10.80
C VAL A 54 16.95 -4.43 -9.76
N PHE A 55 15.89 -4.50 -8.97
CA PHE A 55 15.64 -5.57 -8.00
C PHE A 55 14.91 -6.71 -8.66
N VAL A 56 15.22 -7.93 -8.23
CA VAL A 56 14.57 -9.14 -8.72
C VAL A 56 14.17 -9.99 -7.53
N PHE A 57 12.92 -9.91 -7.12
CA PHE A 57 12.36 -10.65 -5.99
C PHE A 57 13.21 -10.53 -4.71
N SER A 58 13.59 -9.34 -4.35
CA SER A 58 14.44 -9.05 -3.20
C SER A 58 13.60 -8.49 -2.05
N ASN A 59 12.99 -9.39 -1.25
CA ASN A 59 12.03 -9.03 -0.19
C ASN A 59 12.63 -8.22 0.97
N GLN A 60 13.95 -8.23 1.15
CA GLN A 60 14.60 -7.44 2.20
C GLN A 60 14.43 -5.92 2.08
N TYR A 61 13.97 -5.43 0.92
CA TYR A 61 13.71 -4.02 0.66
C TYR A 61 12.22 -3.66 0.64
N ASN A 62 11.35 -4.67 0.87
CA ASN A 62 9.91 -4.51 0.77
C ASN A 62 9.34 -4.39 2.12
N GLY A 63 9.06 -3.78 2.92
CA GLY A 63 8.45 -3.68 4.24
C GLY A 63 7.97 -5.01 4.84
N PHE A 64 7.27 -4.92 5.95
CA PHE A 64 6.82 -6.06 6.76
C PHE A 64 5.42 -6.60 6.38
N PHE A 65 4.80 -6.12 5.32
CA PHE A 65 3.47 -6.58 4.93
C PHE A 65 3.56 -7.90 4.18
N PHE A 66 3.17 -8.98 4.86
CA PHE A 66 3.18 -10.33 4.30
C PHE A 66 2.15 -10.54 3.19
N ASP A 67 1.12 -9.71 3.18
CA ASP A 67 0.04 -9.77 2.20
C ASP A 67 0.32 -8.91 0.97
N GLU A 68 1.36 -8.09 0.99
CA GLU A 68 1.83 -7.43 -0.22
C GLU A 68 2.29 -8.48 -1.22
N LYS A 69 1.94 -8.26 -2.46
CA LYS A 69 2.38 -9.04 -3.62
C LYS A 69 3.87 -9.30 -3.47
N THR A 70 4.26 -10.57 -3.59
CA THR A 70 5.67 -10.94 -3.64
C THR A 70 6.37 -9.97 -4.57
N ALA A 71 7.36 -9.25 -4.07
CA ALA A 71 8.07 -8.28 -4.87
C ALA A 71 8.54 -8.95 -6.15
N GLY A 72 8.16 -8.38 -7.26
CA GLY A 72 8.58 -8.82 -8.56
C GLY A 72 9.91 -8.21 -8.97
N ILE A 73 10.07 -7.96 -10.25
CA ILE A 73 11.10 -7.08 -10.77
C ILE A 73 10.69 -5.64 -10.47
N GLU A 74 11.62 -4.85 -9.93
CA GLU A 74 11.41 -3.45 -9.57
C GLU A 74 12.49 -2.57 -10.14
N LEU A 75 12.14 -1.34 -10.52
CA LEU A 75 13.08 -0.32 -10.97
C LEU A 75 13.12 0.84 -9.97
N ILE A 76 14.31 1.12 -9.46
CA ILE A 76 14.61 2.38 -8.78
C ILE A 76 15.42 3.24 -9.74
N HIS A 77 14.79 4.27 -10.28
CA HIS A 77 15.35 5.11 -11.33
C HIS A 77 15.57 6.53 -10.79
N HIS A 78 16.81 6.96 -10.75
CA HIS A 78 17.24 8.21 -10.13
C HIS A 78 16.63 8.43 -8.74
N GLY A 79 16.77 7.41 -7.86
CA GLY A 79 16.34 7.45 -6.47
C GLY A 79 14.83 7.30 -6.23
N VAL A 80 14.04 7.12 -7.27
CA VAL A 80 12.57 6.92 -7.19
C VAL A 80 12.22 5.51 -7.68
N ARG A 81 11.37 4.79 -6.93
CA ARG A 81 10.74 3.57 -7.45
C ARG A 81 9.79 3.97 -8.57
N THR A 82 10.10 3.57 -9.79
CA THR A 82 9.31 3.91 -10.98
C THR A 82 8.51 2.74 -11.50
N ALA A 83 8.95 1.51 -11.23
CA ALA A 83 8.22 0.31 -11.60
C ALA A 83 8.37 -0.79 -10.55
N THR A 84 7.38 -1.68 -10.47
CA THR A 84 7.30 -2.82 -9.57
C THR A 84 6.47 -3.95 -10.18
N GLY A 85 6.23 -5.02 -9.41
CA GLY A 85 5.30 -6.09 -9.75
C GLY A 85 5.70 -6.93 -10.96
N GLY A 86 6.96 -6.82 -11.43
CA GLY A 86 7.46 -7.55 -12.59
C GLY A 86 7.43 -9.07 -12.38
N ALA A 87 6.32 -9.70 -12.80
CA ALA A 87 6.06 -11.14 -12.64
C ALA A 87 5.01 -11.63 -13.63
N VAL A 88 4.84 -12.94 -13.72
CA VAL A 88 3.65 -13.49 -14.38
C VAL A 88 2.44 -13.16 -13.49
N ARG A 89 1.39 -12.67 -14.10
CA ARG A 89 0.12 -12.32 -13.44
C ARG A 89 -1.04 -12.91 -14.23
N LEU A 90 -2.15 -13.16 -13.53
CA LEU A 90 -3.35 -13.74 -14.15
C LEU A 90 -4.33 -12.66 -14.63
N ARG A 91 -4.01 -11.38 -14.39
CA ARG A 91 -4.81 -10.21 -14.79
C ARG A 91 -3.96 -9.11 -15.40
N SER A 92 -4.61 -8.28 -16.19
CA SER A 92 -4.00 -7.08 -16.78
C SER A 92 -3.69 -6.00 -15.74
N THR A 93 -4.52 -5.89 -14.71
CA THR A 93 -4.39 -4.92 -13.62
C THR A 93 -4.54 -5.65 -12.30
N PRO A 94 -3.44 -6.19 -11.76
CA PRO A 94 -3.50 -6.97 -10.53
C PRO A 94 -3.91 -6.12 -9.34
N GLU A 95 -4.69 -6.74 -8.46
CA GLU A 95 -5.17 -6.19 -7.21
C GLU A 95 -4.54 -6.88 -6.00
N GLN A 96 -4.73 -6.30 -4.83
CA GLN A 96 -4.25 -6.82 -3.55
C GLN A 96 -4.69 -8.27 -3.31
N TRP A 97 -5.91 -8.61 -3.70
CA TRP A 97 -6.53 -9.91 -3.48
C TRP A 97 -6.36 -10.90 -4.63
N ASP A 98 -5.72 -10.48 -5.72
CA ASP A 98 -5.46 -11.37 -6.84
C ASP A 98 -4.49 -12.49 -6.43
N GLN A 99 -4.69 -13.65 -7.03
CA GLN A 99 -3.82 -14.78 -6.79
C GLN A 99 -2.39 -14.47 -7.22
N ILE A 100 -1.48 -14.60 -6.27
CA ILE A 100 -0.04 -14.43 -6.46
C ILE A 100 0.66 -15.78 -6.40
N PRO A 101 1.77 -15.94 -7.13
CA PRO A 101 2.56 -17.17 -7.04
C PRO A 101 3.35 -17.23 -5.72
N VAL A 102 3.65 -18.45 -5.30
CA VAL A 102 4.63 -18.70 -4.24
C VAL A 102 6.04 -18.66 -4.84
N LEU A 103 6.95 -17.93 -4.21
CA LEU A 103 8.37 -17.97 -4.55
C LEU A 103 8.96 -19.30 -4.07
N VAL A 104 9.26 -20.21 -5.02
CA VAL A 104 9.84 -21.53 -4.72
C VAL A 104 11.35 -21.46 -4.55
N ASN A 105 12.02 -20.72 -5.44
CA ASN A 105 13.47 -20.57 -5.42
C ASN A 105 13.91 -19.25 -6.07
N ARG A 106 14.99 -18.69 -5.55
CA ARG A 106 15.73 -17.56 -6.13
C ARG A 106 17.21 -17.93 -6.19
N ASN A 107 17.77 -17.95 -7.37
CA ASN A 107 19.18 -18.27 -7.61
C ASN A 107 19.91 -17.08 -8.23
N VAL A 108 21.04 -16.73 -7.65
CA VAL A 108 21.88 -15.60 -8.08
C VAL A 108 23.17 -16.13 -8.67
N ASP A 109 23.38 -15.87 -9.96
CA ASP A 109 24.57 -16.26 -10.70
C ASP A 109 25.42 -15.01 -10.99
N LYS A 110 26.43 -14.79 -10.15
CA LYS A 110 27.35 -13.65 -10.28
C LYS A 110 28.31 -13.78 -11.49
N GLU A 111 28.60 -15.00 -11.93
CA GLU A 111 29.49 -15.23 -13.07
C GLU A 111 28.79 -14.84 -14.38
N ASN A 112 27.54 -15.22 -14.53
CA ASN A 112 26.72 -14.89 -15.70
C ASN A 112 25.93 -13.58 -15.54
N ASN A 113 26.10 -12.86 -14.43
CA ASN A 113 25.43 -11.59 -14.15
C ASN A 113 23.90 -11.71 -14.30
N SER A 114 23.32 -12.77 -13.68
CA SER A 114 21.90 -13.11 -13.80
C SER A 114 21.26 -13.56 -12.49
N ILE A 115 19.94 -13.40 -12.41
CA ILE A 115 19.09 -13.89 -11.31
C ILE A 115 17.98 -14.72 -11.92
N GLU A 116 17.79 -15.93 -11.42
CA GLU A 116 16.72 -16.84 -11.81
C GLU A 116 15.73 -17.03 -10.67
N ILE A 117 14.43 -16.97 -10.99
CA ILE A 117 13.32 -17.10 -10.07
C ILE A 117 12.43 -18.25 -10.53
N LEU A 118 12.01 -19.10 -9.59
CA LEU A 118 10.98 -20.11 -9.80
C LEU A 118 9.74 -19.74 -8.98
N LEU A 119 8.63 -19.52 -9.65
CA LEU A 119 7.33 -19.17 -9.06
C LEU A 119 6.33 -20.28 -9.30
N ARG A 120 5.49 -20.59 -8.30
CA ARG A 120 4.45 -21.61 -8.36
C ARG A 120 3.07 -21.01 -8.12
N TYR A 121 2.15 -21.29 -9.04
CA TYR A 121 0.71 -21.06 -8.88
C TYR A 121 0.04 -22.36 -8.42
N GLU A 122 -0.15 -22.51 -7.10
CA GLU A 122 -0.65 -23.78 -6.51
C GLU A 122 -2.06 -24.11 -7.00
N ASP A 123 -2.98 -23.13 -7.02
CA ASP A 123 -4.37 -23.33 -7.44
C ASP A 123 -4.55 -23.70 -8.92
N PHE A 124 -3.57 -23.37 -9.75
CA PHE A 124 -3.57 -23.65 -11.19
C PHE A 124 -2.57 -24.73 -11.60
N THR A 125 -1.78 -25.24 -10.65
CA THR A 125 -0.81 -26.33 -10.82
C THR A 125 0.21 -26.11 -11.94
N PHE A 126 0.73 -24.88 -12.06
CA PHE A 126 1.82 -24.56 -12.97
C PHE A 126 2.92 -23.72 -12.33
N ASP A 127 4.11 -23.89 -12.84
CA ASP A 127 5.30 -23.14 -12.43
C ASP A 127 5.75 -22.23 -13.58
N THR A 128 6.29 -21.05 -13.21
CA THR A 128 6.97 -20.14 -14.14
C THR A 128 8.38 -19.89 -13.67
N ARG A 129 9.32 -19.91 -14.61
CA ARG A 129 10.71 -19.55 -14.35
C ARG A 129 11.03 -18.24 -15.05
N ILE A 130 11.51 -17.27 -14.30
CA ILE A 130 11.89 -15.95 -14.81
C ILE A 130 13.40 -15.82 -14.66
N VAL A 131 14.09 -15.47 -15.76
CA VAL A 131 15.52 -15.19 -15.77
C VAL A 131 15.74 -13.74 -16.13
N VAL A 132 16.42 -13.00 -15.26
CA VAL A 132 16.82 -11.61 -15.51
C VAL A 132 18.33 -11.59 -15.62
N ALA A 133 18.85 -11.16 -16.75
CA ALA A 133 20.29 -11.09 -17.01
C ALA A 133 20.68 -9.67 -17.46
N ALA A 134 21.74 -9.14 -16.87
CA ALA A 134 22.28 -7.87 -17.36
C ALA A 134 22.90 -8.07 -18.75
N LYS A 135 22.54 -7.19 -19.67
CA LYS A 135 23.04 -7.19 -21.04
C LYS A 135 23.25 -5.74 -21.47
N ASP A 136 24.50 -5.39 -21.77
CA ASP A 136 24.88 -4.04 -22.16
C ASP A 136 24.43 -3.00 -21.10
N GLU A 137 23.59 -2.03 -21.47
CA GLU A 137 23.04 -0.98 -20.59
C GLU A 137 21.71 -1.37 -19.95
N GLY A 138 21.16 -2.56 -20.21
CA GLY A 138 19.84 -2.99 -19.79
C GLY A 138 19.80 -4.37 -19.18
N VAL A 139 18.61 -4.89 -19.05
CA VAL A 139 18.31 -6.26 -18.62
C VAL A 139 17.49 -7.01 -19.66
N LEU A 140 17.88 -8.26 -19.92
CA LEU A 140 17.07 -9.22 -20.63
C LEU A 140 16.18 -9.95 -19.62
N ILE A 141 14.90 -10.00 -19.85
CA ILE A 141 13.90 -10.65 -19.00
C ILE A 141 13.26 -11.77 -19.82
N ASP A 142 13.56 -13.01 -19.45
CA ASP A 142 13.04 -14.21 -20.08
C ASP A 142 12.06 -14.92 -19.16
N VAL A 143 10.89 -15.30 -19.68
CA VAL A 143 9.92 -16.12 -18.96
C VAL A 143 9.80 -17.49 -19.60
N TYR A 144 9.87 -18.53 -18.79
CA TYR A 144 9.81 -19.92 -19.24
C TYR A 144 8.66 -20.67 -18.58
N LEU A 145 8.06 -21.59 -19.34
CA LEU A 145 7.10 -22.58 -18.87
C LEU A 145 7.60 -23.99 -19.20
N ASP A 146 7.57 -24.90 -18.23
CA ASP A 146 7.88 -26.31 -18.45
C ASP A 146 6.70 -27.09 -19.05
N LYS A 147 5.49 -26.61 -18.79
CA LYS A 147 4.23 -27.18 -19.28
C LYS A 147 3.36 -26.08 -19.90
N PRO A 148 2.53 -26.39 -20.92
CA PRO A 148 1.57 -25.43 -21.44
C PRO A 148 0.60 -24.98 -20.37
N LEU A 149 0.18 -23.72 -20.42
CA LEU A 149 -0.91 -23.22 -19.57
C LEU A 149 -2.22 -23.97 -19.87
N SER A 150 -3.04 -24.11 -18.84
CA SER A 150 -4.40 -24.61 -19.06
C SER A 150 -5.20 -23.65 -19.95
N GLN A 151 -6.12 -24.19 -20.75
CA GLN A 151 -6.97 -23.38 -21.63
C GLN A 151 -7.77 -22.29 -20.88
N LYS A 152 -8.03 -22.51 -19.58
CA LYS A 152 -8.72 -21.53 -18.71
C LYS A 152 -7.93 -20.25 -18.47
N LEU A 153 -6.61 -20.31 -18.60
CA LEU A 153 -5.72 -19.16 -18.41
C LEU A 153 -5.36 -18.46 -19.73
N GLU A 154 -5.90 -18.96 -20.87
CA GLU A 154 -5.71 -18.34 -22.17
C GLU A 154 -6.27 -16.91 -22.18
N GLY A 155 -5.45 -15.94 -22.59
CA GLY A 155 -5.82 -14.52 -22.56
C GLY A 155 -5.78 -13.85 -21.18
N ASN A 156 -5.60 -14.65 -20.11
CA ASN A 156 -5.51 -14.13 -18.74
C ASN A 156 -4.07 -14.10 -18.21
N ALA A 157 -3.28 -15.14 -18.40
CA ALA A 157 -1.90 -15.16 -17.93
C ALA A 157 -0.97 -14.32 -18.81
N GLY A 158 -0.13 -13.50 -18.21
CA GLY A 158 0.86 -12.67 -18.88
C GLY A 158 1.97 -12.21 -17.95
N PHE A 159 3.09 -11.80 -18.52
CA PHE A 159 4.14 -11.12 -17.77
C PHE A 159 3.81 -9.63 -17.70
N ASN A 160 3.73 -9.09 -16.49
CA ASN A 160 3.46 -7.68 -16.20
C ASN A 160 4.71 -6.98 -15.67
N LEU A 161 4.80 -5.67 -15.91
CA LEU A 161 5.62 -4.72 -15.17
C LEU A 161 4.76 -3.47 -14.95
N GLU A 162 4.65 -3.04 -13.70
CA GLU A 162 3.70 -2.03 -13.25
C GLU A 162 4.42 -0.71 -12.95
N PHE A 163 4.10 0.35 -13.69
CA PHE A 163 4.72 1.67 -13.57
C PHE A 163 3.91 2.60 -12.68
N LEU A 164 4.57 3.26 -11.72
CA LEU A 164 3.92 4.16 -10.76
C LEU A 164 3.37 5.40 -11.48
N PRO A 165 2.07 5.67 -11.38
CA PRO A 165 1.46 6.81 -12.07
C PRO A 165 2.11 8.14 -11.72
N SER A 166 2.46 8.37 -10.44
CA SER A 166 3.09 9.62 -9.98
C SER A 166 4.43 9.94 -10.67
N ALA A 167 5.12 8.92 -11.20
CA ALA A 167 6.35 9.11 -11.95
C ALA A 167 6.11 9.44 -13.44
N TYR A 168 4.89 9.18 -13.95
CA TYR A 168 4.58 9.24 -15.38
C TYR A 168 3.38 10.10 -15.75
N PHE A 169 2.64 10.70 -14.81
CA PHE A 169 1.53 11.58 -15.13
C PHE A 169 1.94 12.65 -16.16
N GLU A 170 1.09 12.80 -17.19
CA GLU A 170 1.21 13.80 -18.26
C GLU A 170 2.50 13.69 -19.09
N LYS A 171 3.32 12.64 -18.91
CA LYS A 171 4.49 12.36 -19.73
C LYS A 171 4.10 11.62 -21.01
N THR A 172 4.94 11.73 -22.01
CA THR A 172 4.78 11.05 -23.30
C THR A 172 5.11 9.55 -23.18
N TYR A 173 4.41 8.71 -23.95
CA TYR A 173 4.89 7.40 -24.33
C TYR A 173 4.88 7.25 -25.86
N LEU A 174 5.76 6.40 -26.38
CA LEU A 174 5.79 6.03 -27.80
C LEU A 174 5.61 4.50 -27.92
N MET A 175 4.54 4.06 -28.57
CA MET A 175 4.32 2.66 -28.88
C MET A 175 4.56 2.44 -30.39
N ASP A 176 5.63 1.70 -30.75
CA ASP A 176 6.10 1.57 -32.14
C ASP A 176 6.22 2.94 -32.86
N GLY A 177 6.69 3.96 -32.15
CA GLY A 177 6.82 5.33 -32.62
C GLY A 177 5.52 6.14 -32.62
N ASN A 178 4.37 5.56 -32.31
CA ASN A 178 3.10 6.29 -32.20
C ASN A 178 3.01 6.95 -30.82
N PRO A 179 2.86 8.27 -30.72
CA PRO A 179 2.85 9.01 -29.46
C PRO A 179 1.51 8.89 -28.73
N GLY A 180 1.58 8.86 -27.41
CA GLY A 180 0.48 9.04 -26.49
C GLY A 180 0.93 9.80 -25.24
N ILE A 181 -0.01 10.17 -24.39
CA ILE A 181 0.24 10.86 -23.12
C ILE A 181 -0.37 10.02 -22.01
N PHE A 182 0.40 9.78 -20.94
CA PHE A 182 -0.13 9.15 -19.73
C PHE A 182 -1.16 10.05 -19.07
N PRO A 183 -2.44 9.61 -18.95
CA PRO A 183 -3.49 10.48 -18.46
C PRO A 183 -3.33 10.77 -16.96
N LEU A 184 -3.58 12.01 -16.53
CA LEU A 184 -3.62 12.39 -15.12
C LEU A 184 -4.77 11.69 -14.40
N TYR A 185 -5.95 11.64 -15.02
CA TYR A 185 -7.12 10.92 -14.52
C TYR A 185 -7.35 9.63 -15.30
N PRO A 186 -7.87 8.56 -14.68
CA PRO A 186 -8.21 7.34 -15.38
C PRO A 186 -9.17 7.62 -16.54
N ALA A 187 -8.77 7.27 -17.76
CA ALA A 187 -9.52 7.56 -18.99
C ALA A 187 -9.37 6.47 -20.06
N GLY A 188 -8.79 5.31 -19.70
CA GLY A 188 -8.62 4.20 -20.61
C GLY A 188 -9.96 3.56 -21.02
N PRO A 189 -10.02 2.89 -22.17
CA PRO A 189 -11.19 2.11 -22.59
C PRO A 189 -11.36 0.89 -21.68
N MET A 190 -12.62 0.48 -21.47
CA MET A 190 -12.97 -0.65 -20.61
C MET A 190 -14.05 -1.52 -21.25
N VAL A 191 -14.17 -2.74 -20.76
CA VAL A 191 -15.22 -3.68 -21.11
C VAL A 191 -15.79 -4.32 -19.85
N VAL A 192 -17.10 -4.57 -19.84
CA VAL A 192 -17.77 -5.31 -18.77
C VAL A 192 -17.70 -6.80 -19.09
N LYS A 193 -17.29 -7.62 -18.12
CA LYS A 193 -17.18 -9.06 -18.23
C LYS A 193 -17.88 -9.75 -17.05
N PRO A 194 -18.45 -10.95 -17.24
CA PRO A 194 -18.93 -11.76 -16.13
C PRO A 194 -17.77 -12.18 -15.21
N ILE A 195 -18.01 -12.22 -13.90
CA ILE A 195 -17.06 -12.79 -12.95
C ILE A 195 -17.03 -14.31 -13.12
N GLU A 196 -15.83 -14.87 -13.30
CA GLU A 196 -15.62 -16.30 -13.34
C GLU A 196 -15.29 -16.81 -11.93
N GLU A 197 -16.10 -17.75 -11.41
CA GLU A 197 -15.95 -18.31 -10.05
C GLU A 197 -14.55 -18.85 -9.71
N LYS A 198 -13.75 -19.19 -10.74
CA LYS A 198 -12.44 -19.85 -10.55
C LYS A 198 -11.26 -18.91 -10.46
N ILE A 199 -11.44 -17.65 -10.79
CA ILE A 199 -10.44 -16.59 -10.65
C ILE A 199 -11.09 -15.48 -9.85
N PRO A 200 -10.98 -15.48 -8.52
CA PRO A 200 -11.52 -14.42 -7.68
C PRO A 200 -11.05 -13.05 -8.16
N GLN A 201 -11.94 -12.10 -8.23
CA GLN A 201 -11.65 -10.79 -8.79
C GLN A 201 -12.29 -9.71 -7.92
N PHE A 202 -11.52 -8.67 -7.65
CA PHE A 202 -12.06 -7.44 -7.10
C PHE A 202 -12.74 -6.65 -8.23
N ALA A 203 -14.01 -6.33 -8.07
CA ALA A 203 -14.78 -5.66 -9.11
C ALA A 203 -14.92 -4.14 -8.91
N GLY A 204 -14.60 -3.64 -7.72
CA GLY A 204 -14.77 -2.22 -7.36
C GLY A 204 -16.22 -1.78 -7.22
N HIS A 205 -17.14 -2.36 -7.97
CA HIS A 205 -18.57 -2.10 -7.94
C HIS A 205 -19.36 -3.40 -8.14
N SER A 206 -20.40 -3.60 -7.35
CA SER A 206 -21.39 -4.64 -7.60
C SER A 206 -22.24 -4.26 -8.80
N THR A 207 -22.05 -4.95 -9.91
CA THR A 207 -22.96 -4.90 -11.05
C THR A 207 -23.42 -6.31 -11.38
N PHE A 208 -24.62 -6.40 -11.99
CA PHE A 208 -25.18 -7.68 -12.39
C PHE A 208 -25.66 -7.59 -13.83
N ASP A 209 -25.48 -8.67 -14.59
CA ASP A 209 -26.06 -8.78 -15.91
C ASP A 209 -27.60 -9.00 -15.83
N ASP A 210 -28.27 -9.04 -16.99
CA ASP A 210 -29.72 -9.27 -17.11
C ASP A 210 -30.18 -10.63 -16.56
N ARG A 211 -29.24 -11.55 -16.27
CA ARG A 211 -29.48 -12.86 -15.67
C ARG A 211 -29.14 -12.92 -14.18
N GLY A 212 -28.72 -11.79 -13.60
CA GLY A 212 -28.31 -11.70 -12.19
C GLY A 212 -26.95 -12.32 -11.89
N ARG A 213 -26.04 -12.43 -12.91
CA ARG A 213 -24.67 -12.85 -12.72
C ARG A 213 -23.79 -11.65 -12.43
N ASP A 214 -22.89 -11.82 -11.48
CA ASP A 214 -21.92 -10.79 -11.14
C ASP A 214 -21.03 -10.41 -12.34
N GLU A 215 -20.77 -9.13 -12.50
CA GLU A 215 -19.94 -8.56 -13.56
C GLU A 215 -18.81 -7.73 -12.96
N PHE A 216 -17.74 -7.57 -13.71
CA PHE A 216 -16.65 -6.68 -13.39
C PHE A 216 -16.22 -5.86 -14.62
N VAL A 217 -15.58 -4.75 -14.36
CA VAL A 217 -15.00 -3.89 -15.39
C VAL A 217 -13.54 -4.29 -15.60
N ASP A 218 -13.16 -4.56 -16.86
CA ASP A 218 -11.80 -4.94 -17.22
C ASP A 218 -11.21 -3.89 -18.18
N PRO A 219 -10.06 -3.29 -17.87
CA PRO A 219 -9.45 -2.30 -18.74
C PRO A 219 -8.95 -2.94 -20.03
N LEU A 220 -9.13 -2.22 -21.13
CA LEU A 220 -8.54 -2.54 -22.42
C LEU A 220 -7.21 -1.80 -22.60
N PRO A 221 -6.28 -2.32 -23.42
CA PRO A 221 -5.01 -1.64 -23.64
C PRO A 221 -5.20 -0.28 -24.31
N ILE A 222 -4.53 0.75 -23.80
CA ILE A 222 -4.48 2.09 -24.42
C ILE A 222 -3.51 2.15 -25.58
N ALA A 223 -2.55 1.22 -25.65
CA ALA A 223 -1.63 1.05 -26.76
C ALA A 223 -1.14 -0.39 -26.86
N THR A 224 -0.80 -0.85 -28.07
CA THR A 224 -0.27 -2.19 -28.32
C THR A 224 0.80 -2.12 -29.42
N GLY A 225 1.94 -2.76 -29.21
CA GLY A 225 3.07 -2.77 -30.14
C GLY A 225 4.16 -3.76 -29.73
N SER A 226 5.36 -3.57 -30.24
CA SER A 226 6.54 -4.38 -29.91
C SER A 226 7.62 -3.57 -29.17
N THR A 227 7.63 -2.26 -29.34
CA THR A 227 8.55 -1.34 -28.68
C THR A 227 7.76 -0.27 -27.95
N LEU A 228 8.04 -0.08 -26.67
CA LEU A 228 7.44 0.98 -25.85
C LEU A 228 8.55 1.84 -25.24
N ILE A 229 8.49 3.13 -25.48
CA ILE A 229 9.33 4.13 -24.82
C ILE A 229 8.44 4.96 -23.90
N LEU A 230 8.83 5.06 -22.63
CA LEU A 230 8.17 5.83 -21.61
C LEU A 230 8.99 7.09 -21.33
N ALA A 231 8.34 8.23 -21.25
CA ALA A 231 8.91 9.54 -20.91
C ALA A 231 10.19 9.88 -21.70
N PRO A 232 10.18 9.84 -23.06
CA PRO A 232 11.38 10.16 -23.85
C PRO A 232 11.90 11.58 -23.61
N GLU A 233 11.06 12.50 -23.15
CA GLU A 233 11.39 13.88 -22.80
C GLU A 233 12.03 14.05 -21.42
N ASP A 234 11.97 13.04 -20.56
CA ASP A 234 12.48 13.12 -19.19
C ASP A 234 13.65 12.16 -18.98
N PRO A 235 14.89 12.65 -18.95
CA PRO A 235 16.07 11.80 -18.80
C PRO A 235 16.14 11.05 -17.48
N GLU A 236 15.39 11.47 -16.46
CA GLU A 236 15.30 10.77 -15.17
C GLU A 236 14.24 9.65 -15.15
N ARG A 237 13.36 9.60 -16.16
CA ARG A 237 12.22 8.64 -16.22
C ARG A 237 12.16 7.86 -17.52
N HIS A 238 13.04 8.14 -18.46
CA HIS A 238 13.06 7.49 -19.77
C HIS A 238 13.40 5.99 -19.62
N VAL A 239 12.46 5.14 -20.01
CA VAL A 239 12.59 3.68 -20.06
C VAL A 239 12.16 3.19 -21.44
N GLU A 240 12.90 2.26 -22.02
CA GLU A 240 12.55 1.58 -23.26
C GLU A 240 12.37 0.08 -23.00
N ILE A 241 11.29 -0.50 -23.51
CA ILE A 241 10.98 -1.93 -23.46
C ILE A 241 10.77 -2.44 -24.87
N ASN A 242 11.58 -3.42 -25.26
CA ASN A 242 11.44 -4.14 -26.52
C ASN A 242 10.99 -5.56 -26.24
N SER A 243 9.82 -5.96 -26.76
CA SER A 243 9.41 -7.36 -26.79
C SER A 243 10.06 -8.05 -27.98
N LEU A 244 10.93 -9.01 -27.70
CA LEU A 244 11.63 -9.78 -28.74
C LEU A 244 10.79 -10.97 -29.22
N ASP A 245 9.75 -11.34 -28.47
CA ASP A 245 8.80 -12.41 -28.82
C ASP A 245 7.39 -12.04 -28.31
N GLY A 246 6.50 -11.64 -29.21
CA GLY A 246 5.14 -11.23 -28.90
C GLY A 246 4.92 -9.73 -28.90
N LYS A 247 3.83 -9.31 -28.28
CA LYS A 247 3.41 -7.91 -28.23
C LYS A 247 3.42 -7.37 -26.79
N LEU A 248 3.75 -6.10 -26.67
CA LEU A 248 3.51 -5.29 -25.48
C LEU A 248 2.10 -4.70 -25.54
N MET A 249 1.42 -4.67 -24.44
CA MET A 249 0.16 -3.95 -24.21
C MET A 249 0.34 -3.01 -23.04
N LEU A 250 -0.07 -1.76 -23.18
CA LEU A 250 -0.06 -0.75 -22.13
C LEU A 250 -1.49 -0.52 -21.65
N PHE A 251 -1.70 -0.64 -20.33
CA PHE A 251 -2.99 -0.44 -19.69
C PHE A 251 -2.95 0.70 -18.68
N ASP A 252 -4.09 1.37 -18.49
CA ASP A 252 -4.36 2.20 -17.32
C ASP A 252 -5.22 1.40 -16.34
N GLY A 253 -4.63 0.90 -15.26
CA GLY A 253 -5.30 0.02 -14.29
C GLY A 253 -6.07 0.75 -13.19
N ARG A 254 -5.99 2.08 -13.12
CA ARG A 254 -6.49 2.88 -12.00
C ARG A 254 -8.01 2.94 -11.87
N ASN A 255 -8.74 2.59 -12.90
CA ASN A 255 -10.20 2.52 -12.85
C ASN A 255 -10.73 1.30 -12.10
N VAL A 256 -9.92 0.29 -11.90
CA VAL A 256 -10.36 -1.02 -11.39
C VAL A 256 -9.64 -1.38 -10.12
N ALA A 257 -8.30 -1.24 -10.12
CA ALA A 257 -7.47 -1.68 -9.04
C ALA A 257 -7.26 -0.57 -8.00
N GLN A 258 -7.40 -0.90 -6.73
CA GLN A 258 -7.12 0.00 -5.61
C GLN A 258 -5.73 0.65 -5.72
N ASN A 259 -4.73 -0.16 -6.05
CA ASN A 259 -3.37 0.27 -6.33
C ASN A 259 -3.11 0.27 -7.84
N GLY A 260 -4.07 0.72 -8.64
CA GLY A 260 -4.00 0.70 -10.08
C GLY A 260 -2.87 1.54 -10.62
N TRP A 261 -2.08 0.95 -11.54
CA TRP A 261 -0.87 1.52 -12.09
C TRP A 261 -0.94 1.49 -13.61
N PHE A 262 0.00 2.09 -14.28
CA PHE A 262 0.18 1.86 -15.71
C PHE A 262 0.89 0.53 -15.90
N VAL A 263 0.22 -0.44 -16.51
CA VAL A 263 0.74 -1.80 -16.64
C VAL A 263 1.22 -2.07 -18.05
N VAL A 264 2.48 -2.45 -18.19
CA VAL A 264 3.02 -3.00 -19.43
C VAL A 264 2.96 -4.52 -19.34
N ARG A 265 2.38 -5.17 -20.35
CA ARG A 265 2.09 -6.59 -20.31
C ARG A 265 2.35 -7.30 -21.64
N SER A 266 2.86 -8.54 -21.56
CA SER A 266 2.82 -9.51 -22.67
C SER A 266 2.05 -10.76 -22.27
N LEU A 267 1.07 -11.17 -23.07
CA LEU A 267 0.33 -12.41 -22.84
C LEU A 267 1.21 -13.63 -23.09
N ILE A 268 1.00 -14.66 -22.30
CA ILE A 268 1.62 -15.98 -22.48
C ILE A 268 0.70 -16.83 -23.34
N PRO A 269 1.16 -17.34 -24.50
CA PRO A 269 0.38 -18.25 -25.32
C PRO A 269 0.09 -19.56 -24.57
N SER A 270 -1.18 -20.01 -24.56
CA SER A 270 -1.64 -21.19 -23.81
C SER A 270 -1.01 -22.52 -24.27
N ASN A 271 -0.59 -22.62 -25.51
CA ASN A 271 -0.05 -23.84 -26.11
C ASN A 271 1.48 -23.84 -26.26
N LYS A 272 2.19 -22.87 -25.69
CA LYS A 272 3.64 -22.71 -25.81
C LYS A 272 4.34 -23.17 -24.53
N THR A 273 5.52 -23.81 -24.69
CA THR A 273 6.45 -24.17 -23.61
C THR A 273 7.84 -23.65 -23.94
N GLY A 274 8.78 -23.78 -23.01
CA GLY A 274 10.10 -23.18 -23.12
C GLY A 274 10.03 -21.67 -22.90
N LYS A 275 10.79 -20.88 -23.63
CA LYS A 275 10.74 -19.42 -23.55
C LYS A 275 9.40 -18.92 -24.15
N VAL A 276 8.59 -18.24 -23.34
CA VAL A 276 7.25 -17.77 -23.71
C VAL A 276 7.14 -16.26 -23.77
N VAL A 277 8.02 -15.52 -23.05
CA VAL A 277 8.18 -14.07 -23.15
C VAL A 277 9.65 -13.76 -23.13
N GLU A 278 10.06 -12.79 -23.94
CA GLU A 278 11.43 -12.24 -23.96
C GLU A 278 11.36 -10.72 -24.12
N TRP A 279 11.80 -9.98 -23.08
CA TRP A 279 11.88 -8.52 -23.09
C TRP A 279 13.30 -8.05 -22.92
N TYR A 280 13.68 -7.02 -23.65
CA TYR A 280 14.86 -6.25 -23.38
C TYR A 280 14.46 -4.87 -22.85
N LEU A 281 14.89 -4.54 -21.63
CA LEU A 281 14.54 -3.31 -20.95
C LEU A 281 15.80 -2.50 -20.71
N THR A 282 15.79 -1.22 -21.13
CA THR A 282 16.80 -0.23 -20.82
C THR A 282 16.16 0.95 -20.10
N ALA A 283 16.89 1.58 -19.20
CA ALA A 283 16.51 2.81 -18.54
C ALA A 283 17.67 3.80 -18.65
N ASN A 284 17.37 5.04 -19.03
CA ASN A 284 18.39 6.06 -19.22
C ASN A 284 19.14 6.34 -17.92
N THR A 285 20.44 6.46 -17.98
CA THR A 285 21.30 6.79 -16.83
C THR A 285 22.04 8.10 -17.07
N ILE A 286 22.01 8.98 -16.07
CA ILE A 286 22.71 10.25 -16.11
C ILE A 286 24.12 10.03 -15.58
N LYS A 287 25.13 10.44 -16.37
CA LYS A 287 26.53 10.29 -15.99
C LYS A 287 26.80 10.95 -14.64
N ASP A 288 27.53 10.25 -13.78
CA ASP A 288 27.92 10.71 -12.43
C ASP A 288 26.75 11.12 -11.52
N TRP A 289 25.53 10.64 -11.83
CA TRP A 289 24.36 10.90 -11.00
C TRP A 289 24.56 10.36 -9.58
N LYS A 290 24.19 11.17 -8.61
CA LYS A 290 24.14 10.82 -7.20
C LYS A 290 22.83 11.27 -6.62
N ARG A 291 22.26 10.45 -5.76
CA ARG A 291 21.06 10.83 -5.02
C ARG A 291 21.38 11.98 -4.07
N SER A 292 20.56 13.01 -4.11
CA SER A 292 20.70 14.11 -3.14
C SER A 292 20.54 13.60 -1.70
N PRO A 293 21.29 14.13 -0.73
CA PRO A 293 21.12 13.77 0.67
C PRO A 293 19.70 13.96 1.16
N VAL A 294 19.22 13.04 2.00
CA VAL A 294 17.94 13.17 2.70
C VAL A 294 18.20 13.29 4.19
N ILE A 295 17.63 14.30 4.83
CA ILE A 295 17.81 14.55 6.25
C ILE A 295 16.56 14.04 6.99
N GLY A 296 16.72 12.94 7.72
CA GLY A 296 15.69 12.39 8.61
C GLY A 296 15.70 13.13 9.96
N PHE A 297 14.54 13.58 10.38
CA PHE A 297 14.33 14.33 11.63
C PHE A 297 12.93 14.07 12.18
N SER A 298 12.67 14.48 13.42
CA SER A 298 11.31 14.43 13.98
C SER A 298 10.47 15.60 13.45
N GLN A 299 9.47 15.30 12.64
CA GLN A 299 8.52 16.32 12.16
C GLN A 299 7.66 16.91 13.28
N VAL A 300 7.42 16.13 14.34
CA VAL A 300 6.75 16.60 15.56
C VAL A 300 7.61 17.64 16.28
N GLY A 301 8.93 17.50 16.19
CA GLY A 301 9.90 18.32 16.91
C GLY A 301 10.57 17.58 18.07
N TYR A 302 11.13 18.32 19.01
CA TYR A 302 11.96 17.79 20.08
C TYR A 302 11.69 18.50 21.41
N HIS A 303 11.66 17.73 22.51
CA HIS A 303 11.71 18.31 23.83
C HIS A 303 13.12 18.87 24.10
N PRO A 304 13.28 20.03 24.79
CA PRO A 304 14.60 20.64 25.05
C PRO A 304 15.62 19.72 25.70
N ASP A 305 15.19 18.86 26.60
CA ASP A 305 16.06 17.99 27.40
C ASP A 305 16.30 16.59 26.79
N GLN A 306 15.64 16.24 25.68
CA GLN A 306 15.90 14.97 25.00
C GLN A 306 17.15 15.02 24.14
N GLU A 307 17.66 13.85 23.76
CA GLU A 307 18.64 13.71 22.70
C GLU A 307 18.01 14.11 21.36
N LYS A 308 18.70 14.97 20.59
CA LYS A 308 18.24 15.53 19.32
C LYS A 308 19.26 15.23 18.24
N VAL A 309 18.96 14.24 17.42
CA VAL A 309 19.85 13.76 16.35
C VAL A 309 19.09 13.74 15.03
N ALA A 310 19.67 14.37 14.01
CA ALA A 310 19.25 14.21 12.64
C ALA A 310 20.10 13.13 11.96
N VAL A 311 19.47 12.29 11.17
CA VAL A 311 20.12 11.24 10.38
C VAL A 311 20.20 11.70 8.92
N ILE A 312 21.40 11.76 8.38
CA ILE A 312 21.64 12.19 7.00
C ILE A 312 21.95 10.96 6.15
N GLU A 313 21.03 10.61 5.27
CA GLU A 313 21.15 9.51 4.32
C GLU A 313 21.79 10.03 3.03
N LEU A 314 22.86 9.39 2.60
CA LEU A 314 23.68 9.77 1.47
C LEU A 314 23.70 8.66 0.42
N ASP A 315 23.86 9.03 -0.85
CA ASP A 315 24.24 8.05 -1.87
C ASP A 315 25.52 7.32 -1.43
N LYS A 316 25.61 6.01 -1.69
CA LYS A 316 26.78 5.21 -1.32
C LYS A 316 28.09 5.71 -1.95
N ASN A 317 27.99 6.38 -3.11
CA ASN A 317 29.11 6.97 -3.84
C ASN A 317 29.36 8.43 -3.48
N ASP A 318 28.60 8.98 -2.53
CA ASP A 318 28.78 10.36 -2.10
C ASP A 318 29.77 10.46 -0.94
N THR A 319 30.48 11.59 -0.91
CA THR A 319 31.37 11.92 0.21
C THR A 319 30.63 12.89 1.12
N PRO A 320 30.36 12.53 2.38
CA PRO A 320 29.65 13.42 3.29
C PRO A 320 30.42 14.73 3.50
N LEU A 321 29.69 15.82 3.52
CA LEU A 321 30.24 17.08 4.00
C LEU A 321 30.59 16.95 5.48
N LYS A 322 31.62 17.66 5.91
CA LYS A 322 32.14 17.53 7.27
C LYS A 322 31.17 18.03 8.34
N THR A 323 30.34 19.02 8.02
CA THR A 323 29.47 19.72 8.96
C THR A 323 28.04 19.75 8.52
N ALA A 324 27.12 19.83 9.51
CA ALA A 324 25.75 20.26 9.34
C ALA A 324 25.48 21.45 10.29
N SER A 325 24.42 22.20 9.99
CA SER A 325 24.07 23.40 10.76
C SER A 325 22.60 23.38 11.17
N LEU A 326 22.31 23.86 12.38
CA LEU A 326 20.97 24.12 12.87
C LEU A 326 20.70 25.62 12.84
N TYR A 327 19.60 25.99 12.18
CA TYR A 327 19.13 27.37 12.08
C TYR A 327 17.82 27.54 12.86
N GLN A 328 17.68 28.69 13.54
CA GLN A 328 16.42 29.12 14.13
C GLN A 328 15.71 30.10 13.20
N VAL A 329 14.41 29.94 13.06
CA VAL A 329 13.53 30.88 12.36
C VAL A 329 13.12 31.97 13.34
N MET A 330 13.47 33.21 13.06
CA MET A 330 13.20 34.36 13.91
C MET A 330 11.80 34.95 13.61
N PRO A 331 11.19 35.71 14.57
CA PRO A 331 9.87 36.29 14.35
C PRO A 331 9.76 37.26 13.16
N ASN A 332 10.88 37.85 12.74
CA ASN A 332 10.96 38.71 11.54
C ASN A 332 11.17 37.91 10.22
N GLY A 333 11.21 36.56 10.30
CA GLY A 333 11.44 35.67 9.15
C GLY A 333 12.91 35.44 8.78
N GLU A 334 13.84 36.06 9.51
CA GLU A 334 15.28 35.79 9.32
C GLU A 334 15.67 34.44 9.90
N TYR A 335 16.78 33.88 9.40
CA TYR A 335 17.37 32.63 9.88
C TYR A 335 18.67 32.94 10.63
N VAL A 336 18.74 32.47 11.88
CA VAL A 336 19.94 32.63 12.70
C VAL A 336 20.56 31.26 12.93
N GLU A 337 21.83 31.10 12.57
CA GLU A 337 22.60 29.89 12.86
C GLU A 337 22.79 29.77 14.40
N ARG A 338 22.38 28.62 14.95
CA ARG A 338 22.50 28.34 16.39
C ARG A 338 23.57 27.34 16.71
N LEU A 339 23.85 26.44 15.76
CA LEU A 339 24.88 25.41 15.88
C LEU A 339 25.41 25.04 14.51
N THR A 340 26.71 24.93 14.38
CA THR A 340 27.36 24.22 13.29
C THR A 340 28.38 23.28 13.90
N ASP A 341 28.26 22.00 13.63
CA ASP A 341 29.17 20.99 14.17
C ASP A 341 29.45 19.87 13.15
N ASN A 342 30.45 19.06 13.45
CA ASN A 342 30.84 17.95 12.62
C ASN A 342 29.77 16.84 12.62
N VAL A 343 29.48 16.30 11.45
CA VAL A 343 28.69 15.08 11.36
C VAL A 343 29.51 13.89 11.79
N LYS A 344 28.86 12.91 12.44
CA LYS A 344 29.50 11.65 12.88
C LYS A 344 29.17 10.56 11.89
N PRO A 345 30.16 9.85 11.31
CA PRO A 345 29.90 8.69 10.47
C PRO A 345 29.15 7.62 11.27
N TRP A 346 28.04 7.13 10.72
CA TRP A 346 27.34 5.95 11.24
C TRP A 346 27.73 4.71 10.43
N GLY A 347 27.87 4.86 9.11
CA GLY A 347 28.35 3.83 8.19
C GLY A 347 27.33 3.45 7.12
N PRO A 348 27.68 2.44 6.30
CA PRO A 348 26.79 1.94 5.25
C PRO A 348 25.69 1.05 5.83
N TYR A 349 24.48 1.19 5.29
CA TYR A 349 23.38 0.26 5.53
C TYR A 349 22.56 0.09 4.24
N LEU A 350 22.41 -1.16 3.80
CA LEU A 350 21.78 -1.51 2.54
C LEU A 350 22.39 -0.71 1.37
N ARG A 351 21.59 0.15 0.73
CA ARG A 351 21.97 0.90 -0.47
C ARG A 351 22.58 2.28 -0.21
N TYR A 352 22.64 2.72 1.04
CA TYR A 352 23.00 4.08 1.40
C TYR A 352 24.14 4.14 2.41
N ASN A 353 24.72 5.30 2.54
CA ASN A 353 25.66 5.64 3.59
C ASN A 353 25.05 6.68 4.53
N TYR A 354 25.33 6.59 5.83
CA TYR A 354 24.68 7.42 6.83
C TYR A 354 25.69 8.17 7.68
N VAL A 355 25.33 9.41 8.00
CA VAL A 355 26.00 10.21 9.02
C VAL A 355 24.92 10.81 9.93
N THR A 356 25.32 11.16 11.16
CA THR A 356 24.42 11.77 12.15
C THR A 356 24.89 13.17 12.51
N PHE A 357 23.95 14.05 12.79
CA PHE A 357 24.16 15.39 13.30
C PHE A 357 23.46 15.56 14.64
N ASP A 358 24.23 15.75 15.70
CA ASP A 358 23.75 15.89 17.08
C ASP A 358 23.65 17.37 17.45
N PHE A 359 22.42 17.81 17.76
CA PHE A 359 22.13 19.17 18.20
C PHE A 359 21.46 19.21 19.59
N SER A 360 21.71 18.19 20.42
CA SER A 360 21.12 18.04 21.76
C SER A 360 21.46 19.20 22.70
N THR A 361 22.57 19.92 22.43
CA THR A 361 22.99 21.09 23.23
C THR A 361 22.08 22.31 23.07
N VAL A 362 21.32 22.39 21.98
CA VAL A 362 20.38 23.49 21.76
C VAL A 362 19.07 23.19 22.49
N LYS A 363 18.77 23.97 23.52
CA LYS A 363 17.61 23.80 24.41
C LYS A 363 16.61 24.95 24.34
N GLU A 364 16.96 26.03 23.65
CA GLU A 364 16.11 27.21 23.52
C GLU A 364 14.83 26.87 22.75
N ASN A 365 13.68 27.26 23.30
CA ASN A 365 12.40 27.09 22.61
C ASN A 365 12.38 27.90 21.30
N GLY A 366 11.84 27.33 20.24
CA GLY A 366 11.74 27.99 18.93
C GLY A 366 11.46 27.04 17.78
N LEU A 367 11.45 27.61 16.59
CA LEU A 367 11.31 26.85 15.33
C LEU A 367 12.67 26.74 14.66
N TYR A 368 13.01 25.55 14.23
CA TYR A 368 14.34 25.22 13.71
C TYR A 368 14.28 24.42 12.43
N PHE A 369 15.36 24.43 11.67
CA PHE A 369 15.62 23.47 10.59
C PHE A 369 17.11 23.09 10.56
N VAL A 370 17.39 21.87 10.09
CA VAL A 370 18.75 21.38 9.86
C VAL A 370 19.11 21.59 8.39
N LYS A 371 20.37 22.00 8.14
CA LYS A 371 20.93 22.16 6.80
C LYS A 371 22.21 21.34 6.66
N HIS A 372 22.35 20.61 5.55
CA HIS A 372 23.56 19.90 5.15
C HIS A 372 23.80 20.14 3.66
N GLY A 373 24.82 20.93 3.34
CA GLY A 373 25.05 21.41 1.99
C GLY A 373 23.89 22.24 1.45
N ASN A 374 23.33 21.80 0.33
CA ASN A 374 22.19 22.43 -0.32
C ASN A 374 20.84 21.91 0.18
N GLN A 375 20.85 20.84 0.98
CA GLN A 375 19.62 20.25 1.53
C GLN A 375 19.29 20.86 2.87
N LYS A 376 18.01 21.04 3.14
CA LYS A 376 17.49 21.45 4.44
C LYS A 376 16.22 20.68 4.78
N THR A 377 15.94 20.53 6.08
CA THR A 377 14.67 19.96 6.54
C THR A 377 13.53 20.97 6.40
N GLU A 378 12.31 20.48 6.52
CA GLU A 378 11.20 21.33 6.95
C GLU A 378 11.47 21.87 8.37
N THR A 379 10.70 22.89 8.76
CA THR A 379 10.82 23.50 10.08
C THR A 379 10.15 22.63 11.13
N PHE A 380 10.80 22.47 12.28
CA PHE A 380 10.31 21.74 13.44
C PHE A 380 10.49 22.56 14.75
N PRO A 381 9.65 22.36 15.77
CA PRO A 381 9.81 23.00 17.05
C PRO A 381 10.84 22.30 17.94
N ILE A 382 11.53 23.09 18.77
CA ILE A 382 12.09 22.63 20.03
C ILE A 382 11.25 23.31 21.12
N ASP A 383 10.49 22.54 21.91
CA ASP A 383 9.57 23.05 22.89
C ASP A 383 9.27 22.02 23.98
N ALA A 384 9.14 22.48 25.25
CA ALA A 384 8.83 21.60 26.38
C ALA A 384 7.44 20.96 26.27
N HIS A 385 6.55 21.54 25.47
CA HIS A 385 5.17 21.07 25.23
C HIS A 385 4.97 20.40 23.87
N VAL A 386 6.06 20.05 23.20
CA VAL A 386 6.03 19.54 21.81
C VAL A 386 5.19 18.27 21.65
N TYR A 387 5.05 17.49 22.71
CA TYR A 387 4.31 16.21 22.68
C TYR A 387 2.89 16.28 23.22
N ASP A 388 2.45 17.43 23.74
CA ASP A 388 1.15 17.54 24.40
C ASP A 388 -0.03 17.20 23.48
N ASN A 389 0.07 17.53 22.21
CA ASN A 389 -1.04 17.49 21.25
C ASN A 389 -0.86 16.48 20.09
N ILE A 390 0.24 15.71 20.06
CA ILE A 390 0.55 14.85 18.90
C ILE A 390 -0.43 13.69 18.69
N TRP A 391 -1.14 13.30 19.75
CA TRP A 391 -2.11 12.22 19.75
C TRP A 391 -3.53 12.69 19.34
N HIS A 392 -3.79 14.01 19.31
CA HIS A 392 -5.11 14.58 19.03
C HIS A 392 -5.72 14.04 17.71
N PRO A 393 -4.99 13.99 16.56
CA PRO A 393 -5.58 13.49 15.31
C PRO A 393 -6.11 12.07 15.41
N THR A 394 -5.55 11.23 16.28
CA THR A 394 -6.04 9.87 16.50
C THR A 394 -7.45 9.87 17.04
N LEU A 395 -7.71 10.69 18.08
CA LEU A 395 -9.02 10.77 18.71
C LEU A 395 -9.99 11.68 17.94
N ASP A 396 -9.50 12.80 17.39
CA ASP A 396 -10.33 13.82 16.75
C ASP A 396 -10.82 13.43 15.34
N VAL A 397 -10.06 12.60 14.62
CA VAL A 397 -10.34 12.28 13.21
C VAL A 397 -10.38 10.77 12.98
N TRP A 398 -9.32 10.04 13.32
CA TRP A 398 -9.20 8.63 12.92
C TRP A 398 -10.26 7.73 13.55
N PHE A 399 -10.54 7.85 14.84
CA PHE A 399 -11.60 7.08 15.48
C PHE A 399 -12.98 7.44 14.95
N PRO A 400 -13.39 8.72 14.87
CA PRO A 400 -14.68 9.08 14.30
C PRO A 400 -14.90 8.57 12.87
N VAL A 401 -13.90 8.71 12.00
CA VAL A 401 -14.00 8.28 10.59
C VAL A 401 -14.18 6.76 10.45
N GLN A 402 -13.71 5.97 11.42
CA GLN A 402 -13.86 4.51 11.39
C GLN A 402 -15.10 4.00 12.12
N MET A 403 -15.96 4.85 12.67
CA MET A 403 -17.17 4.41 13.38
C MET A 403 -18.16 3.75 12.43
N ASP A 404 -18.34 2.43 12.59
CA ASP A 404 -19.31 1.66 11.82
C ASP A 404 -20.76 1.95 12.25
N HIS A 405 -21.73 1.72 11.38
CA HIS A 405 -23.17 1.96 11.59
C HIS A 405 -23.53 3.44 11.88
N MET A 406 -22.64 4.38 11.58
CA MET A 406 -22.82 5.82 11.82
C MET A 406 -22.65 6.60 10.52
N GLU A 407 -23.36 7.71 10.37
CA GLU A 407 -23.02 8.74 9.39
C GLU A 407 -21.93 9.63 9.99
N VAL A 408 -20.82 9.82 9.28
CA VAL A 408 -19.71 10.65 9.74
C VAL A 408 -19.50 11.87 8.85
N LYS A 409 -19.62 13.05 9.44
CA LYS A 409 -19.48 14.35 8.77
C LYS A 409 -18.40 15.20 9.40
N GLU A 410 -17.91 16.13 8.61
CA GLU A 410 -17.02 17.19 9.05
C GLU A 410 -17.35 18.48 8.27
N ALA A 411 -17.92 19.48 8.93
CA ALA A 411 -18.32 20.74 8.29
C ALA A 411 -19.14 20.53 7.01
N TYR A 412 -18.53 20.69 5.84
CA TYR A 412 -19.19 20.58 4.53
C TYR A 412 -18.92 19.24 3.81
N ARG A 413 -18.15 18.32 4.43
CA ARG A 413 -17.85 17.02 3.82
C ARG A 413 -18.52 15.88 4.57
N VAL A 414 -18.83 14.82 3.85
CA VAL A 414 -19.27 13.54 4.38
C VAL A 414 -18.10 12.56 4.19
N TRP A 415 -17.66 11.93 5.29
CA TRP A 415 -16.66 10.87 5.24
C TRP A 415 -17.29 9.56 4.76
N HIS A 416 -18.45 9.19 5.33
CA HIS A 416 -19.28 8.10 4.84
C HIS A 416 -20.71 8.25 5.35
N GLY A 417 -21.65 7.60 4.67
CA GLY A 417 -23.03 7.46 5.11
C GLY A 417 -23.17 6.43 6.24
N VAL A 418 -24.40 6.05 6.56
CA VAL A 418 -24.69 4.99 7.54
C VAL A 418 -24.65 3.64 6.84
N PRO A 419 -23.61 2.81 7.01
CA PRO A 419 -23.51 1.51 6.36
C PRO A 419 -24.13 0.40 7.22
N TYR A 420 -24.46 -0.73 6.60
CA TYR A 420 -24.74 -2.03 7.23
C TYR A 420 -25.83 -2.04 8.31
N LEU A 421 -26.93 -1.29 8.11
CA LEU A 421 -28.08 -1.35 9.01
C LEU A 421 -28.85 -2.69 8.91
N ASP A 422 -28.51 -3.51 7.93
CA ASP A 422 -28.98 -4.87 7.67
C ASP A 422 -28.12 -5.96 8.33
N ASP A 423 -27.01 -5.60 8.97
CA ASP A 423 -26.12 -6.54 9.66
C ASP A 423 -26.83 -7.48 10.61
N ALA A 424 -26.55 -8.76 10.55
CA ALA A 424 -25.68 -9.46 9.62
C ALA A 424 -26.24 -10.88 9.39
N LEU A 425 -25.79 -11.57 8.35
CA LEU A 425 -26.17 -12.96 8.09
C LEU A 425 -25.19 -13.94 8.73
N GLN A 426 -25.67 -15.10 9.20
CA GLN A 426 -24.80 -16.19 9.62
C GLN A 426 -24.00 -16.74 8.43
N ALA A 427 -22.66 -16.73 8.49
CA ALA A 427 -21.83 -17.30 7.44
C ALA A 427 -22.13 -18.79 7.21
N PRO A 428 -22.02 -19.31 5.97
CA PRO A 428 -22.16 -20.71 5.65
C PRO A 428 -21.16 -21.60 6.38
N VAL A 429 -21.54 -22.85 6.68
CA VAL A 429 -20.62 -23.85 7.28
C VAL A 429 -19.55 -24.26 6.27
N ASN A 430 -18.34 -24.56 6.75
CA ASN A 430 -17.17 -24.92 5.96
C ASN A 430 -16.74 -23.82 4.98
N GLU A 431 -17.21 -22.60 5.16
CA GLU A 431 -16.83 -21.45 4.31
C GLU A 431 -15.37 -21.09 4.53
N GLN A 432 -14.66 -20.80 3.44
CA GLN A 432 -13.32 -20.22 3.42
C GLN A 432 -13.40 -18.86 2.72
N HIS A 433 -13.30 -17.82 3.51
CA HIS A 433 -13.33 -16.44 3.01
C HIS A 433 -11.99 -16.03 2.39
N PHE A 434 -12.01 -15.15 1.40
CA PHE A 434 -10.81 -14.67 0.72
C PHE A 434 -9.83 -13.97 1.67
N ASP A 435 -10.34 -13.32 2.72
CA ASP A 435 -9.56 -12.62 3.75
C ASP A 435 -9.18 -13.52 4.96
N GLY A 436 -9.23 -14.82 4.77
CA GLY A 436 -8.75 -15.80 5.74
C GLY A 436 -9.71 -16.15 6.87
N TYR A 437 -10.92 -15.57 6.95
CA TYR A 437 -11.96 -16.01 7.86
C TYR A 437 -12.45 -17.41 7.47
N ARG A 438 -12.82 -18.22 8.48
CA ARG A 438 -13.26 -19.61 8.24
C ARG A 438 -14.39 -19.97 9.16
N MET A 439 -15.38 -20.67 8.61
CA MET A 439 -16.39 -21.39 9.38
C MET A 439 -16.03 -22.86 9.49
N GLY A 440 -16.31 -23.43 10.65
CA GLY A 440 -16.25 -24.88 10.89
C GLY A 440 -17.44 -25.63 10.29
N PRO A 441 -17.58 -26.94 10.62
CA PRO A 441 -18.69 -27.77 10.14
C PRO A 441 -20.05 -27.40 10.77
N THR A 442 -20.05 -26.55 11.78
CA THR A 442 -21.26 -26.02 12.44
C THR A 442 -21.19 -24.51 12.54
N THR A 443 -22.33 -23.84 12.70
CA THR A 443 -22.37 -22.40 12.91
C THR A 443 -22.00 -21.99 14.35
N GLU A 444 -21.99 -22.93 15.29
CA GLU A 444 -21.79 -22.68 16.75
C GLU A 444 -22.75 -21.64 17.34
N THR A 445 -23.86 -21.41 16.67
CA THR A 445 -24.95 -20.52 17.05
C THR A 445 -26.29 -21.23 16.87
N LYS A 446 -27.40 -20.60 17.32
CA LYS A 446 -28.76 -21.07 17.04
C LYS A 446 -29.24 -20.75 15.61
N TYR A 447 -28.50 -19.92 14.87
CA TYR A 447 -28.87 -19.46 13.54
C TYR A 447 -28.37 -20.40 12.45
N LYS A 448 -29.19 -20.59 11.42
CA LYS A 448 -28.81 -21.38 10.24
C LYS A 448 -27.93 -20.56 9.30
N PRO A 449 -27.16 -21.20 8.41
CA PRO A 449 -26.48 -20.51 7.33
C PRO A 449 -27.39 -19.53 6.58
N LEU A 450 -26.91 -18.31 6.35
CA LEU A 450 -27.62 -17.18 5.72
C LEU A 450 -28.89 -16.71 6.46
N GLU A 451 -29.11 -17.17 7.69
CA GLU A 451 -30.14 -16.61 8.55
C GLU A 451 -29.66 -15.32 9.19
N ARG A 452 -30.51 -14.29 9.18
CA ARG A 452 -30.20 -13.01 9.81
C ARG A 452 -30.09 -13.11 11.31
N ILE A 453 -28.98 -12.60 11.84
CA ILE A 453 -28.74 -12.43 13.28
C ILE A 453 -29.13 -11.00 13.65
N PRO A 454 -30.24 -10.77 14.35
CA PRO A 454 -30.69 -9.42 14.65
C PRO A 454 -29.81 -8.73 15.70
N GLY A 455 -29.77 -7.40 15.67
CA GLY A 455 -29.18 -6.57 16.72
C GLY A 455 -27.67 -6.41 16.65
N LEU A 456 -27.03 -6.74 15.52
CA LEU A 456 -25.61 -6.56 15.30
C LEU A 456 -25.26 -5.21 14.64
N ALA A 457 -26.23 -4.56 13.97
CA ALA A 457 -26.04 -3.25 13.35
C ALA A 457 -25.89 -2.13 14.40
N VAL A 458 -24.87 -2.18 15.24
CA VAL A 458 -24.63 -1.22 16.31
C VAL A 458 -23.17 -1.19 16.72
N GLY A 459 -22.61 0.03 16.83
CA GLY A 459 -21.26 0.23 17.35
C GLY A 459 -20.18 -0.44 16.50
N GLY A 460 -18.96 -0.42 17.00
CA GLY A 460 -17.80 -1.00 16.32
C GLY A 460 -17.12 -0.05 15.36
N TRP A 461 -15.95 -0.43 14.92
CA TRP A 461 -15.13 0.32 13.96
C TRP A 461 -14.75 -0.58 12.79
N PHE A 462 -14.55 0.02 11.63
CA PHE A 462 -13.89 -0.64 10.52
C PHE A 462 -12.46 -1.01 10.90
N ASP A 463 -12.00 -2.19 10.51
CA ASP A 463 -10.70 -2.70 10.98
C ASP A 463 -9.54 -1.88 10.45
N ALA A 464 -9.46 -1.65 9.16
CA ALA A 464 -8.36 -0.88 8.56
C ALA A 464 -8.88 0.11 7.51
N GLY A 465 -8.52 -0.06 6.27
CA GLY A 465 -9.06 0.68 5.13
C GLY A 465 -10.26 0.02 4.48
N ASP A 466 -10.73 -1.06 5.02
CA ASP A 466 -11.88 -1.86 4.62
C ASP A 466 -13.06 -1.70 5.60
N PHE A 467 -14.15 -2.34 5.31
CA PHE A 467 -15.37 -2.22 6.10
C PHE A 467 -15.66 -3.48 6.94
N ASP A 468 -14.61 -4.12 7.42
CA ASP A 468 -14.73 -5.30 8.27
C ASP A 468 -14.82 -4.94 9.75
N ILE A 469 -15.62 -5.68 10.52
CA ILE A 469 -15.54 -5.72 11.98
C ILE A 469 -14.68 -6.90 12.39
N GLN A 470 -13.54 -6.63 13.02
CA GLN A 470 -12.65 -7.64 13.58
C GLN A 470 -12.68 -7.57 15.11
N THR A 471 -13.30 -8.55 15.76
CA THR A 471 -13.55 -8.49 17.21
C THR A 471 -12.27 -8.48 18.04
N GLY A 472 -11.22 -9.15 17.59
CA GLY A 472 -9.92 -9.13 18.24
C GLY A 472 -9.32 -7.73 18.34
N SER A 473 -9.40 -6.96 17.25
CA SER A 473 -9.00 -5.56 17.19
C SER A 473 -9.86 -4.70 18.13
N HIS A 474 -11.19 -4.88 18.10
CA HIS A 474 -12.11 -4.14 18.99
C HIS A 474 -11.80 -4.37 20.47
N ASN A 475 -11.49 -5.61 20.87
CA ASN A 475 -11.09 -5.91 22.24
C ASN A 475 -9.84 -5.12 22.66
N SER A 476 -8.85 -5.05 21.78
CA SER A 476 -7.60 -4.33 22.00
C SER A 476 -7.84 -2.82 22.07
N VAL A 477 -8.65 -2.28 21.16
CA VAL A 477 -9.00 -0.85 21.10
C VAL A 477 -9.73 -0.42 22.35
N VAL A 478 -10.81 -1.10 22.74
CA VAL A 478 -11.57 -0.76 23.96
C VAL A 478 -10.66 -0.79 25.19
N SER A 479 -9.84 -1.83 25.33
CA SER A 479 -8.91 -1.96 26.47
C SER A 479 -7.87 -0.83 26.48
N SER A 480 -7.31 -0.47 25.32
CA SER A 480 -6.31 0.59 25.19
C SER A 480 -6.90 1.97 25.46
N LEU A 481 -8.11 2.27 24.98
CA LEU A 481 -8.82 3.51 25.25
C LEU A 481 -9.14 3.65 26.75
N VAL A 482 -9.61 2.57 27.40
CA VAL A 482 -9.85 2.59 28.86
C VAL A 482 -8.56 2.86 29.62
N ASN A 483 -7.46 2.19 29.27
CA ASN A 483 -6.16 2.42 29.90
C ASN A 483 -5.70 3.87 29.69
N ALA A 484 -5.82 4.41 28.47
CA ALA A 484 -5.45 5.80 28.19
C ALA A 484 -6.30 6.78 29.00
N TRP A 485 -7.59 6.53 29.14
CA TRP A 485 -8.47 7.36 29.93
C TRP A 485 -8.14 7.28 31.43
N GLU A 486 -7.90 6.08 31.98
CA GLU A 486 -7.59 5.87 33.40
C GLU A 486 -6.21 6.44 33.80
N GLU A 487 -5.19 6.28 32.95
CA GLU A 487 -3.81 6.68 33.26
C GLU A 487 -3.53 8.16 32.97
N PHE A 488 -4.12 8.71 31.90
CA PHE A 488 -3.81 10.08 31.46
C PHE A 488 -4.95 11.08 31.67
N GLY A 489 -6.14 10.64 32.08
CA GLY A 489 -7.28 11.53 32.32
C GLY A 489 -7.72 12.31 31.10
N VAL A 490 -7.69 11.64 29.93
CA VAL A 490 -8.04 12.25 28.63
C VAL A 490 -9.50 12.71 28.65
N ASN A 491 -9.72 14.02 28.62
CA ASN A 491 -11.06 14.65 28.67
C ASN A 491 -11.36 15.54 27.48
N ARG A 492 -10.65 15.33 26.35
CA ARG A 492 -10.82 16.09 25.11
C ARG A 492 -12.22 15.88 24.55
N ASP A 493 -12.84 16.98 24.11
CA ASP A 493 -14.19 17.05 23.56
C ASP A 493 -14.13 17.88 22.26
N GLU A 494 -14.11 17.22 21.12
CA GLU A 494 -14.01 17.82 19.78
C GLU A 494 -14.99 17.21 18.79
N THR A 495 -15.76 16.18 19.22
CA THR A 495 -16.62 15.42 18.31
C THR A 495 -18.02 15.23 18.89
N TYR A 496 -19.03 15.63 18.15
CA TYR A 496 -20.42 15.30 18.47
C TYR A 496 -20.72 13.87 18.04
N ILE A 497 -21.17 13.03 18.98
CA ILE A 497 -21.57 11.63 18.70
C ILE A 497 -22.95 11.35 19.30
N ASP A 498 -23.92 11.02 18.45
CA ASP A 498 -25.24 10.58 18.86
C ASP A 498 -25.54 9.16 18.37
N GLN A 499 -25.39 8.19 19.27
CA GLN A 499 -25.62 6.77 18.99
C GLN A 499 -27.09 6.48 18.57
N LYS A 500 -28.05 7.30 19.02
CA LYS A 500 -29.47 7.10 18.72
C LYS A 500 -29.82 7.51 17.31
N THR A 501 -29.33 8.66 16.86
CA THR A 501 -29.55 9.17 15.50
C THR A 501 -28.49 8.68 14.52
N ARG A 502 -27.49 7.95 15.00
CA ARG A 502 -26.36 7.41 14.19
C ARG A 502 -25.60 8.51 13.47
N HIS A 503 -25.31 9.59 14.18
CA HIS A 503 -24.70 10.77 13.59
C HIS A 503 -23.43 11.17 14.35
N VAL A 504 -22.39 11.45 13.59
CA VAL A 504 -21.09 11.96 14.06
C VAL A 504 -20.77 13.24 13.30
N ASP A 505 -20.38 14.29 14.02
CA ASP A 505 -19.96 15.57 13.44
C ASP A 505 -18.60 15.95 14.04
N ILE A 506 -17.55 15.78 13.24
CA ILE A 506 -16.17 16.05 13.64
C ILE A 506 -15.98 17.56 13.80
N HIS A 507 -15.13 17.98 14.74
CA HIS A 507 -14.89 19.38 15.10
C HIS A 507 -16.13 20.11 15.64
N ARG A 508 -16.99 19.37 16.35
CA ARG A 508 -18.16 19.92 17.01
C ARG A 508 -18.26 19.39 18.45
N PRO A 509 -17.72 20.07 19.46
CA PRO A 509 -17.82 19.66 20.86
C PRO A 509 -19.29 19.49 21.33
N ASP A 510 -19.55 18.47 22.16
CA ASP A 510 -20.89 18.19 22.70
C ASP A 510 -20.96 18.16 24.24
N GLY A 511 -19.89 18.49 24.91
CA GLY A 511 -19.78 18.52 26.37
C GLY A 511 -19.42 17.18 27.00
N LYS A 512 -19.01 16.18 26.20
CA LYS A 512 -18.63 14.85 26.67
C LYS A 512 -17.20 14.52 26.20
N PRO A 513 -16.42 13.79 27.01
CA PRO A 513 -15.12 13.32 26.56
C PRO A 513 -15.24 12.34 25.40
N ASP A 514 -14.60 12.65 24.26
CA ASP A 514 -14.63 11.82 23.04
C ASP A 514 -14.16 10.38 23.32
N ILE A 515 -13.15 10.21 24.15
CA ILE A 515 -12.63 8.90 24.50
C ILE A 515 -13.68 8.00 25.17
N LEU A 516 -14.56 8.55 26.02
CA LEU A 516 -15.65 7.80 26.63
C LEU A 516 -16.75 7.47 25.61
N GLN A 517 -17.02 8.35 24.67
CA GLN A 517 -17.96 8.10 23.56
C GLN A 517 -17.43 7.01 22.62
N GLN A 518 -16.11 6.98 22.36
CA GLN A 518 -15.47 5.91 21.60
C GLN A 518 -15.49 4.58 22.35
N ILE A 519 -15.18 4.57 23.67
CA ILE A 519 -15.33 3.36 24.50
C ILE A 519 -16.76 2.85 24.47
N GLU A 520 -17.76 3.75 24.59
CA GLU A 520 -19.19 3.40 24.44
C GLU A 520 -19.46 2.71 23.11
N HIS A 521 -18.98 3.32 22.00
CA HIS A 521 -19.23 2.82 20.65
C HIS A 521 -18.70 1.41 20.43
N GLY A 522 -17.46 1.13 20.78
CA GLY A 522 -16.89 -0.21 20.66
C GLY A 522 -17.55 -1.23 21.59
N THR A 523 -17.93 -0.79 22.80
CA THR A 523 -18.59 -1.65 23.80
C THR A 523 -19.98 -2.08 23.33
N LEU A 524 -20.73 -1.21 22.64
CA LEU A 524 -22.05 -1.55 22.07
C LEU A 524 -21.97 -2.77 21.15
N ASN A 525 -20.96 -2.84 20.28
CA ASN A 525 -20.78 -3.98 19.37
C ASN A 525 -20.41 -5.26 20.12
N LEU A 526 -19.45 -5.19 21.04
CA LEU A 526 -19.04 -6.36 21.84
C LEU A 526 -20.19 -6.93 22.68
N VAL A 527 -20.99 -6.07 23.31
CA VAL A 527 -22.20 -6.48 24.06
C VAL A 527 -23.23 -7.10 23.12
N ALA A 528 -23.45 -6.50 21.93
CA ALA A 528 -24.41 -7.01 20.95
C ALA A 528 -24.07 -8.43 20.48
N GLN A 529 -22.80 -8.73 20.24
CA GLN A 529 -22.34 -10.07 19.86
C GLN A 529 -22.68 -11.08 20.96
N VAL A 530 -22.25 -10.84 22.19
CA VAL A 530 -22.48 -11.80 23.31
C VAL A 530 -23.98 -11.95 23.62
N LYS A 531 -24.76 -10.88 23.48
CA LYS A 531 -26.20 -10.89 23.75
C LYS A 531 -26.99 -11.66 22.70
N ASN A 532 -26.73 -11.44 21.42
CA ASN A 532 -27.52 -11.96 20.32
C ASN A 532 -27.03 -13.31 19.80
N ILE A 533 -25.73 -13.58 19.87
CA ILE A 533 -25.08 -14.81 19.40
C ILE A 533 -24.81 -15.76 20.57
N GLY A 534 -24.36 -15.24 21.70
CA GLY A 534 -23.99 -16.01 22.89
C GLY A 534 -22.50 -15.89 23.24
N HIS A 535 -21.64 -15.56 22.28
CA HIS A 535 -20.19 -15.40 22.41
C HIS A 535 -19.68 -14.37 21.39
N PRO A 536 -18.42 -13.87 21.53
CA PRO A 536 -17.77 -13.06 20.53
C PRO A 536 -17.57 -13.82 19.22
N VAL A 537 -17.60 -13.12 18.10
CA VAL A 537 -17.38 -13.68 16.76
C VAL A 537 -16.02 -13.28 16.21
N ARG A 538 -15.47 -14.04 15.27
CA ARG A 538 -14.16 -13.73 14.67
C ARG A 538 -14.20 -12.42 13.88
N GLY A 539 -15.26 -12.23 13.08
CA GLY A 539 -15.49 -11.02 12.30
C GLY A 539 -16.91 -10.97 11.73
N ILE A 540 -17.28 -9.76 11.31
CA ILE A 540 -18.47 -9.47 10.50
C ILE A 540 -17.94 -8.80 9.25
N VAL A 541 -17.99 -9.49 8.11
CA VAL A 541 -17.22 -9.12 6.92
C VAL A 541 -18.04 -9.30 5.65
N VAL A 542 -17.71 -8.55 4.59
CA VAL A 542 -18.38 -8.67 3.29
C VAL A 542 -18.20 -10.09 2.73
N PRO A 543 -19.24 -10.70 2.14
CA PRO A 543 -19.20 -12.12 1.78
C PRO A 543 -18.29 -12.43 0.58
N LYS A 544 -18.03 -11.46 -0.30
CA LYS A 544 -17.33 -11.67 -1.55
C LYS A 544 -16.38 -10.52 -1.88
N LEU A 545 -15.28 -10.84 -2.54
CA LEU A 545 -14.24 -9.89 -2.89
C LEU A 545 -14.74 -8.69 -3.71
N TYR A 546 -15.68 -8.88 -4.61
CA TYR A 546 -16.21 -7.78 -5.42
C TYR A 546 -17.13 -6.81 -4.65
N LEU A 547 -17.56 -7.18 -3.44
CA LEU A 547 -18.28 -6.30 -2.51
C LEU A 547 -17.34 -5.54 -1.57
N TYR A 548 -16.05 -5.82 -1.64
CA TYR A 548 -15.05 -5.16 -0.82
C TYR A 548 -14.87 -3.70 -1.24
N ASN A 549 -15.07 -2.79 -0.30
CA ASN A 549 -14.93 -1.35 -0.50
C ASN A 549 -13.86 -0.79 0.43
N HIS A 550 -13.50 0.45 0.20
CA HIS A 550 -12.46 1.13 0.95
C HIS A 550 -13.03 2.26 1.79
N LEU A 551 -12.44 2.45 2.97
CA LEU A 551 -12.74 3.60 3.82
C LEU A 551 -12.44 4.91 3.05
N GLY A 552 -13.31 5.90 3.23
CA GLY A 552 -13.24 7.17 2.52
C GLY A 552 -14.20 7.29 1.34
N ASP A 553 -14.87 6.21 0.96
CA ASP A 553 -16.00 6.29 0.05
C ASP A 553 -17.15 7.03 0.74
N ALA A 554 -17.62 8.12 0.15
CA ALA A 554 -18.66 8.97 0.74
C ALA A 554 -20.07 8.35 0.67
N SER A 555 -20.19 7.17 0.10
CA SER A 555 -21.46 6.48 -0.10
C SER A 555 -21.70 5.39 0.94
N THR A 556 -22.95 5.05 1.14
CA THR A 556 -23.37 3.82 1.79
C THR A 556 -23.10 2.66 0.84
N ILE A 557 -22.40 1.64 1.30
CA ILE A 557 -21.94 0.50 0.47
C ILE A 557 -22.96 -0.65 0.43
N THR A 558 -24.03 -0.55 1.17
CA THR A 558 -25.13 -1.53 1.24
C THR A 558 -26.47 -0.84 1.04
N ASP A 559 -27.49 -1.59 0.61
CA ASP A 559 -28.85 -1.07 0.47
C ASP A 559 -29.60 -0.98 1.82
N ASN A 560 -29.01 -1.49 2.90
CA ASN A 560 -29.58 -1.55 4.24
C ASN A 560 -30.87 -2.38 4.36
N LEU A 561 -31.11 -3.30 3.40
CA LEU A 561 -32.22 -4.23 3.40
C LEU A 561 -31.73 -5.67 3.48
N PRO A 562 -32.26 -6.52 4.38
CA PRO A 562 -31.83 -7.91 4.48
C PRO A 562 -31.97 -8.65 3.16
N TYR A 563 -30.99 -9.47 2.83
CA TYR A 563 -31.00 -10.29 1.63
C TYR A 563 -32.15 -11.30 1.61
N ASN A 564 -32.83 -11.38 0.47
CA ASN A 564 -33.87 -12.36 0.20
C ASN A 564 -33.58 -13.12 -1.11
N PRO A 565 -33.18 -14.39 -1.06
CA PRO A 565 -32.82 -15.17 -2.24
C PRO A 565 -33.98 -15.44 -3.20
N ASN A 566 -35.22 -15.10 -2.84
CA ASN A 566 -36.40 -15.22 -3.71
C ASN A 566 -36.65 -14.00 -4.60
N LEU A 567 -35.94 -12.89 -4.35
CA LEU A 567 -35.96 -11.69 -5.18
C LEU A 567 -34.81 -11.75 -6.20
N LYS A 568 -35.01 -11.06 -7.32
CA LYS A 568 -33.91 -10.86 -8.29
C LYS A 568 -32.94 -9.79 -7.76
N PRO A 569 -31.67 -9.81 -8.20
CA PRO A 569 -30.76 -8.68 -7.96
C PRO A 569 -31.42 -7.35 -8.32
N TYR A 570 -31.22 -6.34 -7.49
CA TYR A 570 -31.86 -5.01 -7.56
C TYR A 570 -33.39 -4.97 -7.41
N GLU A 571 -34.05 -6.10 -7.11
CA GLU A 571 -35.46 -6.14 -6.76
C GLU A 571 -35.62 -6.00 -5.24
N SER A 572 -36.57 -5.18 -4.79
CA SER A 572 -36.89 -5.00 -3.37
C SER A 572 -38.39 -5.03 -3.14
N ASP A 573 -38.80 -5.62 -2.05
CA ASP A 573 -40.20 -5.58 -1.54
C ASP A 573 -40.41 -4.47 -0.49
N GLY A 574 -39.41 -3.61 -0.28
CA GLY A 574 -39.40 -2.53 0.71
C GLY A 574 -39.05 -2.98 2.14
N LYS A 575 -38.78 -4.27 2.36
CA LYS A 575 -38.34 -4.87 3.64
C LYS A 575 -37.12 -5.74 3.48
N SER A 576 -36.91 -6.29 2.29
CA SER A 576 -35.79 -7.10 1.90
C SER A 576 -35.41 -6.84 0.44
N SER A 577 -34.22 -7.22 0.04
CA SER A 577 -33.69 -7.03 -1.31
C SER A 577 -33.11 -8.32 -1.87
N GLY A 578 -33.01 -8.40 -3.20
CA GLY A 578 -32.32 -9.50 -3.89
C GLY A 578 -30.82 -9.26 -4.03
N THR A 579 -30.31 -8.11 -3.57
CA THR A 579 -28.86 -7.79 -3.57
C THR A 579 -28.20 -8.49 -2.40
N MET A 580 -27.12 -9.28 -2.68
CA MET A 580 -26.39 -10.00 -1.65
C MET A 580 -25.22 -9.12 -1.17
N ASP A 581 -25.52 -8.08 -0.42
CA ASP A 581 -24.55 -7.11 0.13
C ASP A 581 -24.46 -7.12 1.66
N ASP A 582 -25.29 -7.95 2.34
CA ASP A 582 -25.20 -8.16 3.79
C ASP A 582 -23.88 -8.77 4.20
N ARG A 583 -23.25 -8.24 5.25
CA ARG A 583 -22.05 -8.86 5.83
C ARG A 583 -22.36 -10.20 6.48
N TRP A 584 -21.36 -11.07 6.50
CA TRP A 584 -21.43 -12.40 7.12
C TRP A 584 -20.74 -12.43 8.47
N VAL A 585 -21.37 -13.14 9.41
CA VAL A 585 -20.83 -13.40 10.74
C VAL A 585 -20.03 -14.69 10.74
N PHE A 586 -18.73 -14.61 10.94
CA PHE A 586 -17.85 -15.75 11.15
C PHE A 586 -17.83 -16.13 12.63
N SER A 587 -18.79 -16.94 13.02
CA SER A 587 -19.18 -17.20 14.41
C SER A 587 -18.42 -18.35 15.11
N GLY A 588 -17.39 -18.91 14.48
CA GLY A 588 -16.58 -19.95 15.11
C GLY A 588 -16.01 -19.49 16.45
N ARG A 589 -16.32 -20.19 17.54
CA ARG A 589 -15.92 -19.83 18.90
C ARG A 589 -14.44 -20.09 19.17
N ASN A 590 -13.83 -19.21 19.93
CA ASN A 590 -12.41 -19.25 20.22
C ASN A 590 -12.16 -18.72 21.64
N SER A 591 -11.51 -19.50 22.50
CA SER A 591 -11.27 -19.12 23.88
C SER A 591 -10.37 -17.89 24.02
N PHE A 592 -9.40 -17.68 23.13
CA PHE A 592 -8.57 -16.47 23.12
C PHE A 592 -9.43 -15.21 22.89
N LEU A 593 -10.35 -15.29 21.94
CA LEU A 593 -11.27 -14.20 21.65
C LEU A 593 -12.25 -13.95 22.80
N ASP A 594 -12.77 -15.03 23.41
CA ASP A 594 -13.62 -14.94 24.60
C ASP A 594 -12.91 -14.20 25.75
N TYR A 595 -11.66 -14.59 26.08
CA TYR A 595 -10.90 -13.92 27.15
C TYR A 595 -10.54 -12.48 26.82
N GLY A 596 -10.22 -12.18 25.55
CA GLY A 596 -10.03 -10.80 25.09
C GLY A 596 -11.28 -9.94 25.31
N SER A 597 -12.46 -10.47 24.96
CA SER A 597 -13.73 -9.78 25.15
C SER A 597 -14.12 -9.65 26.61
N ILE A 598 -13.83 -10.65 27.45
CA ILE A 598 -14.01 -10.56 28.91
C ILE A 598 -13.19 -9.38 29.47
N ALA A 599 -11.92 -9.28 29.08
CA ALA A 599 -11.04 -8.21 29.54
C ALA A 599 -11.55 -6.82 29.09
N ALA A 600 -11.90 -6.70 27.80
CA ALA A 600 -12.40 -5.45 27.24
C ALA A 600 -13.73 -5.00 27.86
N LEU A 601 -14.68 -5.90 28.02
CA LEU A 601 -15.98 -5.62 28.64
C LEU A 601 -15.85 -5.26 30.14
N ALA A 602 -14.95 -5.92 30.88
CA ALA A 602 -14.67 -5.58 32.27
C ALA A 602 -13.96 -4.21 32.39
N ALA A 603 -13.10 -3.85 31.45
CA ALA A 603 -12.49 -2.53 31.38
C ALA A 603 -13.55 -1.46 31.04
N ALA A 604 -14.37 -1.70 30.03
CA ALA A 604 -15.46 -0.80 29.64
C ALA A 604 -16.44 -0.54 30.81
N HIS A 605 -16.77 -1.57 31.62
CA HIS A 605 -17.58 -1.37 32.82
C HIS A 605 -16.99 -0.31 33.75
N ARG A 606 -15.68 -0.30 33.98
CA ARG A 606 -15.03 0.68 34.87
C ARG A 606 -15.11 2.09 34.29
N ALA A 607 -14.84 2.25 32.99
CA ALA A 607 -14.82 3.55 32.34
C ALA A 607 -16.23 4.15 32.19
N LEU A 608 -17.24 3.32 31.86
CA LEU A 608 -18.60 3.79 31.52
C LEU A 608 -19.53 3.93 32.73
N LYS A 609 -19.15 3.52 33.94
CA LYS A 609 -20.05 3.50 35.13
C LYS A 609 -20.74 4.83 35.44
N ASP A 610 -20.04 5.95 35.22
CA ASP A 610 -20.55 7.30 35.46
C ASP A 610 -20.96 8.01 34.16
N PHE A 611 -20.66 7.44 33.00
CA PHE A 611 -20.99 7.97 31.66
C PHE A 611 -22.26 7.34 31.07
N ASN A 612 -22.32 6.01 30.99
CA ASN A 612 -23.47 5.23 30.56
C ASN A 612 -23.66 4.01 31.46
N LYS A 613 -24.35 4.23 32.59
CA LYS A 613 -24.53 3.19 33.61
C LYS A 613 -25.20 1.92 33.08
N SER A 614 -26.17 2.05 32.19
CA SER A 614 -26.90 0.89 31.64
C SER A 614 -25.96 -0.02 30.85
N LEU A 615 -25.17 0.55 29.94
CA LEU A 615 -24.18 -0.19 29.14
C LEU A 615 -23.04 -0.72 30.00
N SER A 616 -22.61 0.02 31.01
CA SER A 616 -21.60 -0.42 31.99
C SER A 616 -22.06 -1.68 32.71
N ASP A 617 -23.29 -1.71 33.26
CA ASP A 617 -23.82 -2.86 33.96
C ASP A 617 -24.01 -4.08 33.01
N GLU A 618 -24.45 -3.83 31.78
CA GLU A 618 -24.59 -4.87 30.76
C GLU A 618 -23.24 -5.45 30.33
N SER A 619 -22.22 -4.62 30.18
CA SER A 619 -20.83 -5.05 29.90
C SER A 619 -20.30 -6.02 30.93
N LEU A 620 -20.44 -5.68 32.22
CA LEU A 620 -20.03 -6.56 33.31
C LEU A 620 -20.83 -7.87 33.30
N ALA A 621 -22.13 -7.83 33.06
CA ALA A 621 -22.97 -9.02 32.99
C ALA A 621 -22.50 -9.96 31.85
N MET A 622 -22.16 -9.41 30.67
CA MET A 622 -21.65 -10.20 29.54
C MET A 622 -20.25 -10.74 29.82
N ALA A 623 -19.36 -9.98 30.44
CA ALA A 623 -18.04 -10.44 30.86
C ALA A 623 -18.15 -11.64 31.83
N LEU A 624 -18.98 -11.53 32.85
CA LEU A 624 -19.21 -12.60 33.83
C LEU A 624 -19.85 -13.84 33.20
N LYS A 625 -20.80 -13.67 32.26
CA LYS A 625 -21.37 -14.77 31.51
C LYS A 625 -20.29 -15.54 30.76
N LEU A 626 -19.50 -14.86 29.94
CA LEU A 626 -18.40 -15.48 29.19
C LEU A 626 -17.37 -16.14 30.10
N TRP A 627 -17.01 -15.50 31.21
CA TRP A 627 -16.06 -16.05 32.18
C TRP A 627 -16.56 -17.40 32.73
N ASN A 628 -17.82 -17.45 33.18
CA ASN A 628 -18.40 -18.67 33.75
C ASN A 628 -18.53 -19.78 32.71
N GLU A 629 -18.85 -19.47 31.46
CA GLU A 629 -18.93 -20.46 30.39
C GLU A 629 -17.55 -21.04 30.07
N ASN A 630 -16.51 -20.18 29.96
CA ASN A 630 -15.15 -20.63 29.61
C ASN A 630 -14.46 -21.48 30.68
N GLN A 631 -14.84 -21.37 31.95
CA GLN A 631 -14.33 -22.26 33.00
C GLN A 631 -14.62 -23.75 32.71
N ASN A 632 -15.64 -24.06 31.92
CA ASN A 632 -16.11 -25.39 31.62
C ASN A 632 -15.77 -25.86 30.19
N MET A 633 -15.18 -25.01 29.36
CA MET A 633 -14.82 -25.33 27.97
C MET A 633 -13.50 -26.12 27.91
N LYS A 634 -13.47 -27.16 27.06
CA LYS A 634 -12.22 -27.78 26.65
C LYS A 634 -11.54 -26.90 25.61
N ASN A 635 -10.31 -26.50 25.91
CA ASN A 635 -9.50 -25.71 24.94
C ASN A 635 -9.14 -26.61 23.75
N GLU A 636 -9.74 -26.37 22.59
CA GLU A 636 -9.23 -26.88 21.33
C GLU A 636 -8.25 -25.85 20.73
N PRO A 637 -7.10 -26.32 20.21
CA PRO A 637 -6.13 -25.38 19.63
C PRO A 637 -6.71 -24.71 18.38
N ASP A 638 -6.68 -23.38 18.34
CA ASP A 638 -7.01 -22.63 17.14
C ASP A 638 -5.96 -22.90 16.04
N THR A 639 -6.41 -23.45 14.92
CA THR A 639 -5.57 -23.77 13.76
C THR A 639 -5.67 -22.72 12.65
N SER A 640 -6.32 -21.60 12.90
CA SER A 640 -6.47 -20.51 11.91
C SER A 640 -5.13 -19.90 11.50
N ARG A 641 -5.10 -19.22 10.34
CA ARG A 641 -3.91 -18.50 9.85
C ARG A 641 -3.43 -17.46 10.87
N PHE A 642 -4.35 -16.77 11.53
CA PHE A 642 -4.04 -15.79 12.59
C PHE A 642 -3.37 -16.43 13.80
N ALA A 643 -3.85 -17.57 14.29
CA ALA A 643 -3.22 -18.27 15.40
C ALA A 643 -1.80 -18.77 15.06
N ARG A 644 -1.53 -19.10 13.80
CA ARG A 644 -0.17 -19.46 13.33
C ARG A 644 0.74 -18.24 13.26
N PHE A 645 0.22 -17.08 12.91
CA PHE A 645 0.98 -15.83 12.87
C PHE A 645 1.47 -15.42 14.26
N PHE A 646 0.60 -15.45 15.26
CA PHE A 646 0.97 -15.10 16.64
C PHE A 646 1.85 -16.16 17.34
N ARG A 647 1.77 -17.44 16.96
CA ARG A 647 2.70 -18.49 17.47
C ARG A 647 4.10 -18.44 16.86
N GLY A 648 4.29 -17.78 15.75
CA GLY A 648 5.60 -17.58 15.11
C GLY A 648 6.43 -16.44 15.73
N ILE A 649 5.90 -15.79 16.76
CA ILE A 649 6.58 -14.70 17.50
C ILE A 649 7.11 -15.20 18.85
N GLU A 650 6.81 -16.45 19.25
CA GLU A 650 7.51 -17.13 20.33
C GLU A 650 8.82 -17.77 19.80
#